data_2364c8ff98556cf7cab68e561229c751
#
_entry.id   2364c8ff98556cf7cab68e561229c751
#
_cell.length_a   1.000
_cell.length_b   1.000
_cell.length_c   1.000
_cell.angle_alpha   90.00
_cell.angle_beta   90.00
_cell.angle_gamma   90.00
#
_symmetry.space_group_name_H-M   'P 1'
#
loop_
_entity.id
_entity.type
_entity.pdbx_description
1 polymer ?
#
loop_
_entity_poly.entity_id
_entity_poly.type
_entity_poly.pdbx_seq_one_letter_code
_entity_poly.pdbx_strand_id
1 'polypeptide(L)'
;MKQKSLLFLILMALAIQYGWAQKKPLTHDVYDAWQSVQSAFLSSKGNVSLWEVNPQQGDGTLYIRDNRNGCLITLPRGYRARITSNEKYVVAQIKPLFSQTREAKIKKKKAADMPKDSVAIIDLNDGSIKKIANVSGYSMGRVEQPVVAIALTYKTPEPSMVAEKEKAKKKKKDKKAKDEAPKAKVDKDAANDIILYTFATGDTVRMRCVAGYEINAQGSQMAYVARDKKNHNIMKLANLSNLDIRSISTEATFMSSPKFNWTGDRLMFMAATDTIPSGSRHCSLYEYRLQGGLRTVVSSDDSSKLIDGWGITDKSNPYYTRNGNRIMVGIMPYVAQDDKTKYDFETAEPSIWRYDADLIPPMFKSGELKNGTSQVTCTIDNEGNFIRLGQSYYDRLLFPDLSVTNTALSVDNTGRILEQQWDIQTKKRISVIDTYTGKRAQIADCKTAGETISPDGKHAAWFDLEKHHWMLANTSTHKIANITESLKVPFYNEDTDTPSEAAPYAGVVWTSDNRGMILTDRFDLWYIPLDGNKPLNLTQGNGRKDSIQYRFRNLQPSTDKVGFDACQPIYLSVYNYRTKENGFAKTDLNANLQQLEYGKYTYTSLCKADSTNTFMVCKGNFEVPMNLWLVNDKWTQLSNINPQQADYAWGKPELFQWKAFDGTPLDGVLYKPDNFDPNKKYPVIVYFYERNSESLYRYFSPAPSRSIVNIPYFVSNGYIVFVPDVVYKVGHPGKSAYNCIVAGAKALAANKWVDSSHMAIQGQSWGGYQVAYLIAHTDMFAAGGAGAPVCNMTSAYGGIRWGTGISRQFQYEQTQSRIGKDLWSGFDLYIENSPIFDYPKVKTPVLIMHNNADGAVPYYQGIEMFMALRRLGKPAWLLEYNREAHNLSNRKNAKDLSKRLSDFFDHYLKGAPLPDWMKPDTPYIINGQAKRLY
;
A
#
# COMPACT_ATOMS: atom_id res chain seq x y z
N MET A 1 42.73 -23.35 -56.18
CA MET A 1 42.79 -23.35 -54.73
C MET A 1 42.94 -21.95 -54.10
N LYS A 2 43.73 -21.03 -54.66
CA LYS A 2 43.99 -19.70 -54.08
C LYS A 2 42.72 -18.76 -53.97
N GLN A 3 41.78 -18.86 -54.89
CA GLN A 3 40.54 -18.03 -54.82
C GLN A 3 39.50 -18.47 -53.75
N LYS A 4 39.42 -19.77 -53.44
CA LYS A 4 38.53 -20.26 -52.39
C LYS A 4 39.02 -19.92 -50.97
N SER A 5 40.38 -19.88 -50.81
CA SER A 5 40.97 -19.48 -49.50
C SER A 5 40.87 -17.98 -49.26
N LEU A 6 40.86 -17.13 -50.29
CA LEU A 6 40.66 -15.70 -50.15
C LEU A 6 39.17 -15.36 -49.77
N LEU A 7 38.23 -16.10 -50.39
CA LEU A 7 36.80 -15.93 -50.08
C LEU A 7 36.47 -16.38 -48.64
N PHE A 8 37.14 -17.44 -48.17
CA PHE A 8 36.96 -17.94 -46.79
C PHE A 8 37.61 -16.99 -45.77
N LEU A 9 38.73 -16.34 -46.09
CA LEU A 9 39.36 -15.30 -45.26
C LEU A 9 38.52 -14.01 -45.23
N ILE A 10 37.91 -13.62 -46.38
CA ILE A 10 36.98 -12.46 -46.44
C ILE A 10 35.68 -12.78 -45.69
N LEU A 11 35.15 -13.99 -45.79
CA LEU A 11 34.00 -14.43 -45.00
C LEU A 11 34.30 -14.54 -43.50
N MET A 12 35.53 -14.99 -43.14
CA MET A 12 35.97 -14.96 -41.73
C MET A 12 36.21 -13.53 -41.23
N ALA A 13 36.81 -12.65 -42.07
CA ALA A 13 36.96 -11.24 -41.71
C ALA A 13 35.60 -10.50 -41.60
N LEU A 14 34.61 -10.84 -42.43
CA LEU A 14 33.23 -10.35 -42.30
C LEU A 14 32.51 -10.97 -41.10
N ALA A 15 32.77 -12.22 -40.73
CA ALA A 15 32.24 -12.84 -39.52
C ALA A 15 32.89 -12.28 -38.24
N ILE A 16 34.13 -11.79 -38.31
CA ILE A 16 34.82 -11.12 -37.19
C ILE A 16 34.36 -9.65 -37.10
N GLN A 17 33.80 -9.05 -38.15
CA GLN A 17 33.16 -7.73 -38.13
C GLN A 17 31.69 -7.76 -37.65
N TYR A 18 31.07 -8.92 -37.36
CA TYR A 18 29.98 -8.96 -36.42
C TYR A 18 30.56 -8.73 -35.03
N GLY A 19 31.24 -7.62 -34.87
CA GLY A 19 31.63 -7.04 -33.62
C GLY A 19 30.37 -6.98 -32.74
N TRP A 20 30.45 -7.45 -31.54
CA TRP A 20 29.43 -7.30 -30.53
C TRP A 20 28.93 -5.87 -30.56
N ALA A 21 27.72 -5.66 -31.07
CA ALA A 21 27.15 -4.33 -31.13
C ALA A 21 27.20 -3.77 -29.72
N GLN A 22 27.96 -2.71 -29.51
CA GLN A 22 28.14 -2.10 -28.22
C GLN A 22 26.76 -1.75 -27.69
N LYS A 23 26.36 -2.36 -26.55
CA LYS A 23 25.07 -2.12 -25.92
C LYS A 23 24.91 -0.63 -25.66
N LYS A 24 23.71 -0.12 -25.85
CA LYS A 24 23.39 1.30 -25.68
C LYS A 24 23.28 1.65 -24.19
N PRO A 25 23.72 2.86 -23.77
CA PRO A 25 23.37 3.34 -22.42
C PRO A 25 21.87 3.59 -22.32
N LEU A 26 21.31 3.43 -21.13
CA LEU A 26 19.93 3.82 -20.83
C LEU A 26 19.78 5.35 -20.90
N THR A 27 18.75 5.82 -21.57
CA THR A 27 18.35 7.23 -21.56
C THR A 27 17.08 7.45 -20.73
N HIS A 28 16.74 8.69 -20.42
CA HIS A 28 15.50 9.01 -19.71
C HIS A 28 14.24 8.77 -20.54
N ASP A 29 14.36 8.62 -21.86
CA ASP A 29 13.23 8.44 -22.77
C ASP A 29 12.68 7.02 -22.82
N VAL A 30 13.46 6.03 -22.36
CA VAL A 30 13.08 4.61 -22.42
C VAL A 30 12.02 4.21 -21.39
N TYR A 31 11.82 5.01 -20.35
CA TYR A 31 11.01 4.63 -19.17
C TYR A 31 9.56 4.30 -19.49
N ASP A 32 8.95 5.00 -20.45
CA ASP A 32 7.52 4.86 -20.72
C ASP A 32 7.16 3.47 -21.26
N ALA A 33 8.05 2.89 -22.07
CA ALA A 33 7.86 1.59 -22.69
C ALA A 33 8.19 0.41 -21.76
N TRP A 34 8.84 0.67 -20.61
CA TRP A 34 9.27 -0.39 -19.70
C TRP A 34 8.06 -1.04 -19.01
N GLN A 35 7.97 -2.36 -19.11
CA GLN A 35 6.78 -3.14 -18.74
C GLN A 35 6.91 -3.78 -17.36
N SER A 36 5.77 -4.07 -16.76
CA SER A 36 5.63 -4.89 -15.56
C SER A 36 4.45 -5.85 -15.67
N VAL A 37 4.57 -7.03 -15.06
CA VAL A 37 3.46 -7.95 -14.84
C VAL A 37 2.65 -7.47 -13.64
N GLN A 38 1.35 -7.40 -13.78
CA GLN A 38 0.41 -6.97 -12.73
C GLN A 38 -0.80 -7.89 -12.68
N SER A 39 -1.53 -7.86 -11.57
CA SER A 39 -2.82 -8.53 -11.40
C SER A 39 -2.81 -10.01 -11.82
N ALA A 40 -1.72 -10.74 -11.50
CA ALA A 40 -1.64 -12.16 -11.78
C ALA A 40 -2.62 -12.93 -10.89
N PHE A 41 -3.46 -13.76 -11.49
CA PHE A 41 -4.48 -14.54 -10.83
C PHE A 41 -4.61 -15.94 -11.45
N LEU A 42 -4.77 -16.96 -10.59
CA LEU A 42 -4.98 -18.35 -10.98
C LEU A 42 -6.37 -18.77 -10.54
N SER A 43 -7.11 -19.44 -11.41
CA SER A 43 -8.44 -19.98 -11.06
C SER A 43 -8.34 -21.05 -9.97
N SER A 44 -9.45 -21.29 -9.27
CA SER A 44 -9.50 -22.21 -8.11
C SER A 44 -9.01 -23.63 -8.44
N LYS A 45 -9.30 -24.13 -9.66
CA LYS A 45 -8.83 -25.44 -10.16
C LYS A 45 -7.46 -25.37 -10.84
N GLY A 46 -6.91 -24.19 -11.04
CA GLY A 46 -5.65 -23.99 -11.76
C GLY A 46 -5.76 -24.05 -13.29
N ASN A 47 -6.97 -24.18 -13.84
CA ASN A 47 -7.18 -24.35 -15.27
C ASN A 47 -7.03 -23.05 -16.07
N VAL A 48 -7.19 -21.88 -15.44
CA VAL A 48 -7.14 -20.59 -16.11
C VAL A 48 -6.20 -19.65 -15.39
N SER A 49 -5.28 -19.05 -16.13
CA SER A 49 -4.37 -18.00 -15.67
C SER A 49 -4.73 -16.67 -16.28
N LEU A 50 -4.76 -15.61 -15.46
CA LEU A 50 -4.94 -14.23 -15.89
C LEU A 50 -3.74 -13.40 -15.46
N TRP A 51 -3.27 -12.48 -16.30
CA TRP A 51 -2.28 -11.48 -15.91
C TRP A 51 -2.33 -10.27 -16.84
N GLU A 52 -1.92 -9.12 -16.30
CA GLU A 52 -1.76 -7.89 -17.06
C GLU A 52 -0.28 -7.62 -17.32
N VAL A 53 0.06 -7.20 -18.54
CA VAL A 53 1.37 -6.63 -18.86
C VAL A 53 1.15 -5.16 -19.22
N ASN A 54 1.67 -4.28 -18.38
CA ASN A 54 1.44 -2.85 -18.52
C ASN A 54 2.78 -2.12 -18.69
N PRO A 55 2.93 -1.24 -19.72
CA PRO A 55 4.02 -0.29 -19.78
C PRO A 55 3.84 0.76 -18.67
N GLN A 56 4.93 1.47 -18.32
CA GLN A 56 4.82 2.53 -17.31
C GLN A 56 3.92 3.68 -17.77
N GLN A 57 3.84 3.93 -19.08
CA GLN A 57 2.92 4.87 -19.69
C GLN A 57 2.50 4.38 -21.07
N GLY A 58 1.22 4.16 -21.27
CA GLY A 58 0.67 3.65 -22.54
C GLY A 58 -0.44 2.63 -22.32
N ASP A 59 -0.74 1.88 -23.36
CA ASP A 59 -1.77 0.85 -23.36
C ASP A 59 -1.15 -0.50 -22.97
N GLY A 60 -1.71 -1.13 -21.93
CA GLY A 60 -1.34 -2.47 -21.50
C GLY A 60 -2.16 -3.56 -22.17
N THR A 61 -1.95 -4.79 -21.79
CA THR A 61 -2.70 -5.96 -22.30
C THR A 61 -3.00 -6.93 -21.17
N LEU A 62 -4.24 -7.39 -21.12
CA LEU A 62 -4.65 -8.51 -20.30
C LEU A 62 -4.46 -9.80 -21.10
N TYR A 63 -3.84 -10.79 -20.49
CA TYR A 63 -3.64 -12.13 -21.01
C TYR A 63 -4.51 -13.11 -20.22
N ILE A 64 -5.16 -14.02 -20.93
CA ILE A 64 -6.04 -15.06 -20.41
C ILE A 64 -5.56 -16.36 -21.04
N ARG A 65 -5.11 -17.30 -20.22
CA ARG A 65 -4.61 -18.60 -20.71
C ARG A 65 -5.41 -19.73 -20.13
N ASP A 66 -5.89 -20.60 -20.99
CA ASP A 66 -6.35 -21.92 -20.60
C ASP A 66 -5.13 -22.84 -20.40
N ASN A 67 -4.86 -23.24 -19.17
CA ASN A 67 -3.70 -24.03 -18.81
C ASN A 67 -3.81 -25.51 -19.25
N ARG A 68 -5.00 -25.99 -19.61
CA ARG A 68 -5.26 -27.37 -20.06
C ARG A 68 -4.74 -27.61 -21.46
N ASN A 69 -4.93 -26.65 -22.35
CA ASN A 69 -4.58 -26.76 -23.77
C ASN A 69 -3.57 -25.70 -24.23
N GLY A 70 -3.24 -24.73 -23.37
CA GLY A 70 -2.32 -23.65 -23.67
C GLY A 70 -2.91 -22.52 -24.52
N CYS A 71 -4.21 -22.54 -24.83
CA CYS A 71 -4.86 -21.49 -25.60
C CYS A 71 -4.72 -20.14 -24.90
N LEU A 72 -4.32 -19.11 -25.65
CA LEU A 72 -4.05 -17.77 -25.15
C LEU A 72 -4.97 -16.75 -25.81
N ILE A 73 -5.79 -16.08 -25.01
CA ILE A 73 -6.62 -14.96 -25.43
C ILE A 73 -5.96 -13.67 -24.94
N THR A 74 -5.85 -12.66 -25.82
CA THR A 74 -5.31 -11.36 -25.47
C THR A 74 -6.40 -10.29 -25.57
N LEU A 75 -6.50 -9.44 -24.52
CA LEU A 75 -7.42 -8.33 -24.50
C LEU A 75 -6.64 -7.02 -24.34
N PRO A 76 -6.38 -6.29 -25.43
CA PRO A 76 -5.70 -5.00 -25.35
C PRO A 76 -6.42 -4.04 -24.39
N ARG A 77 -5.67 -3.39 -23.50
CA ARG A 77 -6.16 -2.46 -22.46
C ARG A 77 -7.09 -3.10 -21.43
N GLY A 78 -7.24 -4.43 -21.42
CA GLY A 78 -8.00 -5.17 -20.43
C GLY A 78 -7.37 -5.06 -19.04
N TYR A 79 -8.22 -5.00 -18.00
CA TYR A 79 -7.80 -4.93 -16.62
C TYR A 79 -8.94 -5.32 -15.66
N ARG A 80 -8.64 -5.51 -14.36
CA ARG A 80 -9.62 -5.93 -13.35
C ARG A 80 -10.45 -7.14 -13.80
N ALA A 81 -9.79 -8.14 -14.33
CA ALA A 81 -10.45 -9.36 -14.77
C ALA A 81 -10.87 -10.26 -13.60
N ARG A 82 -12.01 -10.93 -13.76
CA ARG A 82 -12.49 -11.98 -12.85
C ARG A 82 -12.95 -13.19 -13.65
N ILE A 83 -12.66 -14.38 -13.14
CA ILE A 83 -13.11 -15.66 -13.71
C ILE A 83 -14.38 -16.07 -12.96
N THR A 84 -15.35 -16.61 -13.67
CA THR A 84 -16.52 -17.24 -13.04
C THR A 84 -16.12 -18.53 -12.34
N SER A 85 -16.83 -18.94 -11.27
CA SER A 85 -16.53 -20.13 -10.48
C SER A 85 -16.56 -21.43 -11.29
N ASN A 86 -17.39 -21.46 -12.36
CA ASN A 86 -17.45 -22.58 -13.29
C ASN A 86 -16.32 -22.57 -14.34
N GLU A 87 -15.44 -21.57 -14.30
CA GLU A 87 -14.31 -21.35 -15.22
C GLU A 87 -14.69 -21.30 -16.72
N LYS A 88 -15.93 -20.90 -17.03
CA LYS A 88 -16.40 -20.76 -18.42
C LYS A 88 -16.28 -19.36 -18.98
N TYR A 89 -16.32 -18.35 -18.12
CA TYR A 89 -16.29 -16.96 -18.53
C TYR A 89 -15.25 -16.14 -17.78
N VAL A 90 -14.72 -15.14 -18.48
CA VAL A 90 -13.92 -14.05 -17.87
C VAL A 90 -14.64 -12.74 -18.14
N VAL A 91 -14.81 -11.93 -17.12
CA VAL A 91 -15.29 -10.55 -17.22
C VAL A 91 -14.16 -9.62 -16.91
N ALA A 92 -13.90 -8.62 -17.78
CA ALA A 92 -12.82 -7.67 -17.60
C ALA A 92 -13.25 -6.26 -18.03
N GLN A 93 -12.67 -5.22 -17.41
CA GLN A 93 -12.78 -3.86 -17.90
C GLN A 93 -11.75 -3.60 -18.99
N ILE A 94 -12.05 -2.67 -19.89
CA ILE A 94 -11.16 -2.20 -20.96
C ILE A 94 -11.00 -0.69 -20.81
N LYS A 95 -9.77 -0.22 -20.60
CA LYS A 95 -9.46 1.22 -20.59
C LYS A 95 -9.67 1.85 -21.96
N PRO A 96 -10.01 3.14 -22.04
CA PRO A 96 -9.91 3.90 -23.28
C PRO A 96 -8.46 3.90 -23.81
N LEU A 97 -8.27 4.15 -25.09
CA LEU A 97 -6.93 4.34 -25.64
C LEU A 97 -6.21 5.47 -24.91
N PHE A 98 -4.94 5.22 -24.59
CA PHE A 98 -4.08 6.22 -23.94
C PHE A 98 -4.02 7.52 -24.78
N SER A 99 -3.89 7.40 -26.08
CA SER A 99 -3.89 8.54 -27.00
C SER A 99 -5.17 9.38 -26.94
N GLN A 100 -6.34 8.73 -26.89
CA GLN A 100 -7.64 9.41 -26.76
C GLN A 100 -7.76 10.14 -25.41
N THR A 101 -7.32 9.49 -24.33
CA THR A 101 -7.30 10.10 -23.00
C THR A 101 -6.35 11.29 -22.95
N ARG A 102 -5.17 11.17 -23.57
CA ARG A 102 -4.18 12.26 -23.67
C ARG A 102 -4.74 13.44 -24.46
N GLU A 103 -5.35 13.19 -25.62
CA GLU A 103 -5.98 14.22 -26.44
C GLU A 103 -7.11 14.95 -25.70
N ALA A 104 -7.96 14.21 -24.98
CA ALA A 104 -9.03 14.78 -24.17
C ALA A 104 -8.49 15.70 -23.07
N LYS A 105 -7.36 15.33 -22.43
CA LYS A 105 -6.65 16.17 -21.45
C LYS A 105 -6.04 17.42 -22.08
N ILE A 106 -5.45 17.30 -23.27
CA ILE A 106 -4.92 18.46 -24.03
C ILE A 106 -6.06 19.44 -24.33
N LYS A 107 -7.21 18.94 -24.76
CA LYS A 107 -8.43 19.73 -25.02
C LYS A 107 -9.12 20.19 -23.73
N LYS A 108 -8.58 19.92 -22.54
CA LYS A 108 -9.13 20.29 -21.23
C LYS A 108 -10.58 19.88 -21.04
N LYS A 109 -10.98 18.70 -21.53
CA LYS A 109 -12.34 18.18 -21.38
C LYS A 109 -12.68 18.01 -19.90
N LYS A 110 -13.95 18.27 -19.54
CA LYS A 110 -14.46 18.01 -18.19
C LYS A 110 -14.46 16.51 -17.87
N ALA A 111 -14.50 16.12 -16.62
CA ALA A 111 -14.51 14.73 -16.20
C ALA A 111 -15.67 13.90 -16.82
N ALA A 112 -16.83 14.52 -17.01
CA ALA A 112 -17.97 13.90 -17.67
C ALA A 112 -17.72 13.56 -19.16
N ASP A 113 -16.90 14.37 -19.82
CA ASP A 113 -16.63 14.27 -21.27
C ASP A 113 -15.35 13.49 -21.59
N MET A 114 -14.66 12.98 -20.55
CA MET A 114 -13.50 12.11 -20.72
C MET A 114 -13.93 10.77 -21.30
N PRO A 115 -13.08 10.11 -22.13
CA PRO A 115 -13.32 8.75 -22.60
C PRO A 115 -13.62 7.80 -21.43
N LYS A 116 -14.57 6.89 -21.61
CA LYS A 116 -15.05 5.95 -20.60
C LYS A 116 -14.60 4.54 -20.91
N ASP A 117 -14.55 3.72 -19.86
CA ASP A 117 -14.23 2.30 -19.96
C ASP A 117 -15.31 1.51 -20.70
N SER A 118 -14.95 0.32 -21.12
CA SER A 118 -15.85 -0.74 -21.56
C SER A 118 -15.72 -1.96 -20.66
N VAL A 119 -16.68 -2.87 -20.68
CA VAL A 119 -16.58 -4.22 -20.10
C VAL A 119 -16.55 -5.23 -21.24
N ALA A 120 -15.65 -6.19 -21.16
CA ALA A 120 -15.61 -7.38 -22.00
C ALA A 120 -16.12 -8.59 -21.21
N ILE A 121 -16.96 -9.40 -21.85
CA ILE A 121 -17.36 -10.74 -21.40
C ILE A 121 -16.75 -11.69 -22.41
N ILE A 122 -15.88 -12.58 -21.95
CA ILE A 122 -15.13 -13.53 -22.76
C ILE A 122 -15.63 -14.94 -22.43
N ASP A 123 -16.12 -15.66 -23.44
CA ASP A 123 -16.41 -17.09 -23.33
C ASP A 123 -15.10 -17.88 -23.54
N LEU A 124 -14.72 -18.71 -22.58
CA LEU A 124 -13.48 -19.50 -22.66
C LEU A 124 -13.62 -20.76 -23.51
N ASN A 125 -14.85 -21.16 -23.91
CA ASN A 125 -15.06 -22.34 -24.74
C ASN A 125 -14.73 -22.05 -26.21
N ASP A 126 -15.14 -20.88 -26.72
CA ASP A 126 -14.97 -20.51 -28.14
C ASP A 126 -14.10 -19.25 -28.35
N GLY A 127 -13.68 -18.61 -27.25
CA GLY A 127 -12.88 -17.37 -27.30
C GLY A 127 -13.66 -16.13 -27.71
N SER A 128 -14.99 -16.19 -27.83
CA SER A 128 -15.80 -15.04 -28.23
C SER A 128 -15.78 -13.93 -27.19
N ILE A 129 -15.85 -12.67 -27.67
CA ILE A 129 -15.74 -11.49 -26.80
C ILE A 129 -16.90 -10.54 -27.07
N LYS A 130 -17.80 -10.38 -26.11
CA LYS A 130 -18.86 -9.37 -26.11
C LYS A 130 -18.40 -8.13 -25.34
N LYS A 131 -18.53 -6.93 -25.94
CA LYS A 131 -18.12 -5.68 -25.33
C LYS A 131 -19.31 -4.77 -25.09
N ILE A 132 -19.33 -4.12 -23.90
CA ILE A 132 -20.33 -3.12 -23.51
C ILE A 132 -19.57 -1.84 -23.16
N ALA A 133 -19.90 -0.76 -23.84
CA ALA A 133 -19.20 0.52 -23.73
C ALA A 133 -19.80 1.43 -22.66
N ASN A 134 -19.04 2.47 -22.28
CA ASN A 134 -19.46 3.53 -21.35
C ASN A 134 -19.84 3.00 -19.96
N VAL A 135 -18.97 2.23 -19.36
CA VAL A 135 -19.17 1.62 -18.06
C VAL A 135 -18.33 2.28 -16.98
N SER A 136 -18.77 2.20 -15.73
CA SER A 136 -17.99 2.57 -14.54
C SER A 136 -17.43 1.36 -13.81
N GLY A 137 -18.01 0.17 -14.02
CA GLY A 137 -17.56 -1.06 -13.39
C GLY A 137 -18.55 -2.20 -13.57
N TYR A 138 -18.26 -3.32 -12.94
CA TYR A 138 -19.13 -4.49 -12.91
C TYR A 138 -19.08 -5.20 -11.56
N SER A 139 -20.09 -6.03 -11.28
CA SER A 139 -20.21 -6.85 -10.08
C SER A 139 -20.81 -8.22 -10.39
N MET A 140 -20.40 -9.24 -9.65
CA MET A 140 -20.91 -10.61 -9.75
C MET A 140 -21.06 -11.19 -8.34
N GLY A 141 -21.87 -12.24 -8.20
CA GLY A 141 -21.96 -13.01 -6.97
C GLY A 141 -20.59 -13.52 -6.49
N ARG A 142 -20.47 -13.86 -5.21
CA ARG A 142 -19.19 -14.31 -4.65
C ARG A 142 -18.97 -15.81 -4.84
N VAL A 143 -20.00 -16.62 -4.68
CA VAL A 143 -19.96 -18.08 -4.77
C VAL A 143 -20.37 -18.54 -6.16
N GLU A 144 -21.50 -18.08 -6.65
CA GLU A 144 -22.01 -18.38 -7.99
C GLU A 144 -22.19 -17.11 -8.80
N GLN A 145 -21.98 -17.18 -10.10
CA GLN A 145 -22.06 -16.05 -11.01
C GLN A 145 -22.92 -16.40 -12.24
N PRO A 146 -24.24 -16.56 -12.08
CA PRO A 146 -25.13 -16.77 -13.23
C PRO A 146 -25.30 -15.50 -14.06
N VAL A 147 -25.09 -14.33 -13.43
CA VAL A 147 -25.22 -13.02 -14.05
C VAL A 147 -24.05 -12.10 -13.69
N VAL A 148 -23.83 -11.09 -14.51
CA VAL A 148 -23.00 -9.94 -14.19
C VAL A 148 -23.80 -8.64 -14.25
N ALA A 149 -23.71 -7.81 -13.22
CA ALA A 149 -24.26 -6.46 -13.20
C ALA A 149 -23.21 -5.46 -13.66
N ILE A 150 -23.50 -4.70 -14.70
CA ILE A 150 -22.60 -3.75 -15.35
C ILE A 150 -23.15 -2.35 -15.17
N ALA A 151 -22.44 -1.51 -14.41
CA ALA A 151 -22.82 -0.14 -14.15
C ALA A 151 -22.42 0.78 -15.30
N LEU A 152 -23.36 1.52 -15.85
CA LEU A 152 -23.15 2.47 -16.93
C LEU A 152 -22.74 3.85 -16.37
N THR A 153 -21.93 4.58 -17.14
CA THR A 153 -21.45 5.93 -16.78
C THR A 153 -22.42 7.06 -17.16
N TYR A 154 -23.53 6.74 -17.78
CA TYR A 154 -24.51 7.73 -18.21
C TYR A 154 -25.93 7.31 -17.82
N LYS A 155 -26.76 8.32 -17.59
CA LYS A 155 -28.20 8.13 -17.47
C LYS A 155 -28.84 8.28 -18.85
N THR A 156 -29.78 7.43 -19.21
CA THR A 156 -30.58 7.63 -20.39
C THR A 156 -31.50 8.84 -20.15
N PRO A 157 -31.44 9.93 -20.94
CA PRO A 157 -32.37 11.01 -20.79
C PRO A 157 -33.79 10.49 -21.04
N GLU A 158 -34.71 10.75 -20.12
CA GLU A 158 -36.11 10.51 -20.42
C GLU A 158 -36.58 11.53 -21.48
N PRO A 159 -37.49 11.17 -22.42
CA PRO A 159 -37.96 12.04 -23.51
C PRO A 159 -38.50 13.39 -23.02
N SER A 160 -39.05 13.46 -21.80
CA SER A 160 -39.58 14.68 -21.18
C SER A 160 -38.52 15.70 -20.76
N MET A 161 -37.28 15.24 -20.46
CA MET A 161 -36.18 16.13 -20.04
C MET A 161 -35.51 16.86 -21.22
N VAL A 162 -35.63 16.33 -22.44
CA VAL A 162 -35.09 16.99 -23.64
C VAL A 162 -35.94 18.23 -23.99
N ALA A 163 -37.26 18.13 -23.86
CA ALA A 163 -38.17 19.24 -24.10
C ALA A 163 -38.02 20.39 -23.07
N GLU A 164 -37.77 20.07 -21.82
CA GLU A 164 -37.51 21.07 -20.77
C GLU A 164 -36.16 21.77 -20.89
N LYS A 165 -35.10 21.06 -21.33
CA LYS A 165 -33.79 21.68 -21.59
C LYS A 165 -33.81 22.61 -22.82
N GLU A 166 -34.58 22.32 -23.83
CA GLU A 166 -34.74 23.23 -24.96
C GLU A 166 -35.58 24.47 -24.61
N LYS A 167 -36.65 24.30 -23.78
CA LYS A 167 -37.40 25.44 -23.23
C LYS A 167 -36.56 26.31 -22.29
N ALA A 168 -35.68 25.70 -21.49
CA ALA A 168 -34.75 26.44 -20.62
C ALA A 168 -33.64 27.16 -21.39
N LYS A 169 -33.18 26.61 -22.52
CA LYS A 169 -32.21 27.29 -23.42
C LYS A 169 -32.85 28.48 -24.16
N LYS A 170 -34.12 28.42 -24.56
CA LYS A 170 -34.84 29.58 -25.17
C LYS A 170 -35.08 30.70 -24.16
N LYS A 171 -35.43 30.38 -22.90
CA LYS A 171 -35.58 31.40 -21.83
C LYS A 171 -34.26 32.04 -21.35
N LYS A 172 -33.10 31.43 -21.61
CA LYS A 172 -31.79 31.98 -21.23
C LYS A 172 -31.23 33.00 -22.23
N LYS A 173 -31.81 33.13 -23.45
CA LYS A 173 -31.38 34.14 -24.40
C LYS A 173 -31.91 35.55 -24.11
N ASP A 174 -32.98 35.66 -23.31
CA ASP A 174 -33.68 36.93 -23.06
C ASP A 174 -33.44 37.52 -21.64
N LYS A 175 -32.53 36.97 -20.84
CA LYS A 175 -32.17 37.54 -19.53
C LYS A 175 -30.65 37.57 -19.34
N LYS A 176 -29.99 38.52 -19.98
CA LYS A 176 -28.73 39.06 -19.52
C LYS A 176 -29.03 40.31 -18.68
N ALA A 177 -29.25 40.15 -17.41
CA ALA A 177 -28.99 41.10 -16.34
C ALA A 177 -29.58 40.56 -15.01
N LYS A 178 -28.77 40.52 -14.01
CA LYS A 178 -29.01 40.41 -12.55
C LYS A 178 -29.11 39.02 -11.92
N ASP A 179 -28.28 38.92 -10.88
CA ASP A 179 -28.32 38.06 -9.74
C ASP A 179 -27.77 36.63 -9.92
N GLU A 180 -26.48 36.45 -9.57
CA GLU A 180 -25.89 35.17 -9.26
C GLU A 180 -26.42 34.65 -7.90
N ALA A 181 -27.42 33.78 -7.96
CA ALA A 181 -27.80 32.94 -6.86
C ALA A 181 -26.74 31.81 -6.69
N PRO A 182 -26.41 31.39 -5.48
CA PRO A 182 -25.39 30.36 -5.27
C PRO A 182 -25.76 29.06 -5.99
N LYS A 183 -24.85 28.56 -6.80
CA LYS A 183 -24.96 27.28 -7.50
C LYS A 183 -25.05 26.18 -6.46
N ALA A 184 -26.23 25.57 -6.31
CA ALA A 184 -26.40 24.35 -5.54
C ALA A 184 -25.33 23.33 -5.95
N LYS A 185 -24.55 22.85 -4.99
CA LYS A 185 -23.59 21.76 -5.20
C LYS A 185 -24.37 20.56 -5.71
N VAL A 186 -24.04 20.12 -6.92
CA VAL A 186 -24.60 18.89 -7.50
C VAL A 186 -24.28 17.75 -6.56
N ASP A 187 -25.34 17.10 -6.05
CA ASP A 187 -25.25 15.92 -5.19
C ASP A 187 -24.37 14.86 -5.84
N LYS A 188 -23.33 14.40 -5.15
CA LYS A 188 -22.35 13.45 -5.65
C LYS A 188 -22.90 12.03 -5.83
N ASP A 189 -24.12 11.77 -5.36
CA ASP A 189 -24.79 10.47 -5.43
C ASP A 189 -25.61 10.30 -6.71
N ALA A 190 -24.95 10.35 -7.86
CA ALA A 190 -25.59 10.10 -9.13
C ALA A 190 -26.00 8.63 -9.27
N ALA A 191 -27.30 8.33 -9.28
CA ALA A 191 -27.81 7.02 -9.67
C ALA A 191 -27.42 6.68 -11.11
N ASN A 192 -26.98 5.44 -11.36
CA ASN A 192 -26.55 4.94 -12.66
C ASN A 192 -27.53 3.90 -13.21
N ASP A 193 -27.55 3.72 -14.50
CA ASP A 193 -28.23 2.57 -15.09
C ASP A 193 -27.34 1.32 -14.94
N ILE A 194 -27.94 0.17 -14.70
CA ILE A 194 -27.28 -1.12 -14.60
C ILE A 194 -27.76 -2.03 -15.71
N ILE A 195 -26.87 -2.70 -16.42
CA ILE A 195 -27.18 -3.82 -17.30
C ILE A 195 -26.91 -5.13 -16.54
N LEU A 196 -27.92 -5.95 -16.40
CA LEU A 196 -27.76 -7.36 -16.02
C LEU A 196 -27.54 -8.18 -17.28
N TYR A 197 -26.44 -8.93 -17.31
CA TYR A 197 -26.16 -9.87 -18.39
C TYR A 197 -26.16 -11.29 -17.83
N THR A 198 -26.98 -12.17 -18.45
CA THR A 198 -27.11 -13.58 -18.09
C THR A 198 -26.12 -14.40 -18.92
N PHE A 199 -25.19 -15.12 -18.28
CA PHE A 199 -24.18 -15.90 -19.01
C PHE A 199 -24.77 -17.05 -19.83
N ALA A 200 -25.78 -17.73 -19.31
CA ALA A 200 -26.35 -18.90 -19.96
C ALA A 200 -27.09 -18.60 -21.28
N THR A 201 -27.77 -17.47 -21.36
CA THR A 201 -28.61 -17.10 -22.53
C THR A 201 -28.02 -15.94 -23.33
N GLY A 202 -27.10 -15.19 -22.78
CA GLY A 202 -26.58 -13.97 -23.38
C GLY A 202 -27.55 -12.78 -23.34
N ASP A 203 -28.69 -12.93 -22.64
CA ASP A 203 -29.70 -11.89 -22.51
C ASP A 203 -29.25 -10.73 -21.64
N THR A 204 -29.87 -9.57 -21.91
CA THR A 204 -29.57 -8.35 -21.15
C THR A 204 -30.84 -7.67 -20.69
N VAL A 205 -30.86 -7.26 -19.40
CA VAL A 205 -31.94 -6.44 -18.84
C VAL A 205 -31.35 -5.15 -18.28
N ARG A 206 -32.01 -4.03 -18.57
CA ARG A 206 -31.56 -2.73 -18.12
C ARG A 206 -32.41 -2.22 -16.96
N MET A 207 -31.75 -1.96 -15.82
CA MET A 207 -32.31 -1.31 -14.65
C MET A 207 -31.91 0.16 -14.64
N ARG A 208 -32.87 1.06 -14.40
CA ARG A 208 -32.65 2.51 -14.47
C ARG A 208 -32.54 3.15 -13.09
N CYS A 209 -31.75 4.20 -13.00
CA CYS A 209 -31.63 5.05 -11.80
C CYS A 209 -31.33 4.28 -10.51
N VAL A 210 -30.31 3.42 -10.54
CA VAL A 210 -29.83 2.64 -9.38
C VAL A 210 -28.78 3.45 -8.63
N ALA A 211 -29.03 3.79 -7.38
CA ALA A 211 -28.12 4.57 -6.53
C ALA A 211 -27.10 3.69 -5.80
N GLY A 212 -27.45 2.44 -5.50
CA GLY A 212 -26.57 1.44 -4.88
C GLY A 212 -27.19 0.07 -5.02
N TYR A 213 -26.38 -0.97 -5.04
CA TYR A 213 -26.87 -2.36 -5.16
C TYR A 213 -25.87 -3.36 -4.60
N GLU A 214 -26.36 -4.55 -4.31
CA GLU A 214 -25.56 -5.74 -4.02
C GLU A 214 -26.24 -6.98 -4.65
N ILE A 215 -25.40 -7.88 -5.17
CA ILE A 215 -25.81 -9.24 -5.57
C ILE A 215 -25.43 -10.17 -4.42
N ASN A 216 -26.36 -11.04 -3.99
CA ASN A 216 -26.07 -12.02 -2.93
C ASN A 216 -24.94 -12.98 -3.33
N ALA A 217 -24.37 -13.68 -2.37
CA ALA A 217 -23.23 -14.57 -2.61
C ALA A 217 -23.54 -15.65 -3.67
N GLN A 218 -24.76 -16.17 -3.69
CA GLN A 218 -25.22 -17.22 -4.60
C GLN A 218 -25.57 -16.70 -6.01
N GLY A 219 -25.55 -15.37 -6.22
CA GLY A 219 -25.90 -14.78 -7.51
C GLY A 219 -27.37 -14.92 -7.92
N SER A 220 -28.25 -15.29 -6.97
CA SER A 220 -29.66 -15.53 -7.23
C SER A 220 -30.55 -14.32 -7.02
N GLN A 221 -30.07 -13.32 -6.27
CA GLN A 221 -30.84 -12.11 -5.95
C GLN A 221 -29.97 -10.87 -6.03
N MET A 222 -30.60 -9.75 -6.39
CA MET A 222 -30.00 -8.41 -6.35
C MET A 222 -30.91 -7.47 -5.58
N ALA A 223 -30.40 -6.91 -4.49
CA ALA A 223 -31.05 -5.79 -3.83
C ALA A 223 -30.47 -4.48 -4.37
N TYR A 224 -31.31 -3.46 -4.54
CA TYR A 224 -30.86 -2.19 -5.07
C TYR A 224 -31.74 -1.03 -4.61
N VAL A 225 -31.12 0.14 -4.54
CA VAL A 225 -31.78 1.42 -4.25
C VAL A 225 -32.20 2.03 -5.58
N ALA A 226 -33.50 2.06 -5.84
CA ALA A 226 -34.10 2.78 -6.97
C ALA A 226 -34.37 4.23 -6.56
N ARG A 227 -33.92 5.19 -7.36
CA ARG A 227 -34.13 6.63 -7.12
C ARG A 227 -35.15 7.18 -8.09
N ASP A 228 -36.18 7.85 -7.56
CA ASP A 228 -37.23 8.48 -8.38
C ASP A 228 -36.83 9.87 -8.89
N LYS A 229 -37.75 10.54 -9.62
CA LYS A 229 -37.54 11.88 -10.15
C LYS A 229 -37.47 12.98 -9.09
N LYS A 230 -37.97 12.72 -7.88
CA LYS A 230 -37.97 13.65 -6.76
C LYS A 230 -36.76 13.42 -5.84
N ASN A 231 -35.83 12.53 -6.24
CA ASN A 231 -34.70 12.05 -5.44
C ASN A 231 -35.09 11.24 -4.20
N HIS A 232 -36.29 10.66 -4.16
CA HIS A 232 -36.62 9.69 -3.14
C HIS A 232 -36.01 8.33 -3.50
N ASN A 233 -35.59 7.59 -2.49
CA ASN A 233 -34.97 6.28 -2.63
C ASN A 233 -35.93 5.21 -2.10
N ILE A 234 -36.03 4.10 -2.84
CA ILE A 234 -36.82 2.93 -2.47
C ILE A 234 -35.94 1.69 -2.63
N MET A 235 -35.90 0.85 -1.61
CA MET A 235 -35.22 -0.44 -1.68
C MET A 235 -36.05 -1.43 -2.48
N LYS A 236 -35.45 -2.02 -3.49
CA LYS A 236 -36.06 -3.07 -4.32
C LYS A 236 -35.24 -4.34 -4.28
N LEU A 237 -35.92 -5.45 -4.40
CA LEU A 237 -35.34 -6.78 -4.49
C LEU A 237 -35.73 -7.41 -5.82
N ALA A 238 -34.73 -7.84 -6.59
CA ALA A 238 -34.90 -8.56 -7.84
C ALA A 238 -34.45 -10.01 -7.68
N ASN A 239 -35.29 -10.94 -8.10
CA ASN A 239 -34.88 -12.33 -8.31
C ASN A 239 -34.18 -12.41 -9.68
N LEU A 240 -32.96 -12.90 -9.72
CA LEU A 240 -32.14 -12.89 -10.92
C LEU A 240 -32.44 -14.05 -11.88
N SER A 241 -33.25 -15.04 -11.47
CA SER A 241 -33.62 -16.18 -12.33
C SER A 241 -34.84 -15.87 -13.20
N ASN A 242 -35.82 -15.10 -12.70
CA ASN A 242 -37.07 -14.78 -13.38
C ASN A 242 -37.33 -13.28 -13.55
N LEU A 243 -36.43 -12.43 -13.01
CA LEU A 243 -36.49 -10.98 -13.04
C LEU A 243 -37.75 -10.39 -12.37
N ASP A 244 -38.35 -11.12 -11.42
CA ASP A 244 -39.39 -10.61 -10.57
C ASP A 244 -38.81 -9.53 -9.63
N ILE A 245 -39.38 -8.31 -9.66
CA ILE A 245 -38.90 -7.14 -8.92
C ILE A 245 -39.99 -6.63 -8.02
N ARG A 246 -39.69 -6.56 -6.72
CA ARG A 246 -40.62 -6.02 -5.71
C ARG A 246 -39.99 -4.90 -4.90
N SER A 247 -40.80 -3.93 -4.49
CA SER A 247 -40.43 -2.93 -3.51
C SER A 247 -40.52 -3.53 -2.10
N ILE A 248 -39.48 -3.29 -1.29
CA ILE A 248 -39.34 -3.88 0.06
C ILE A 248 -39.20 -2.82 1.16
N SER A 249 -39.27 -1.53 0.82
CA SER A 249 -39.27 -0.41 1.77
C SER A 249 -40.23 0.70 1.33
N THR A 250 -40.48 1.60 2.25
CA THR A 250 -41.08 2.91 1.97
C THR A 250 -40.03 3.87 1.38
N GLU A 251 -40.48 5.05 0.94
CA GLU A 251 -39.60 6.09 0.42
C GLU A 251 -38.76 6.74 1.54
N ALA A 252 -37.51 7.10 1.21
CA ALA A 252 -36.60 7.82 2.08
C ALA A 252 -35.76 8.84 1.29
N THR A 253 -35.30 9.89 1.96
CA THR A 253 -34.41 10.90 1.35
C THR A 253 -32.98 10.35 1.18
N PHE A 254 -32.58 9.47 2.06
CA PHE A 254 -31.31 8.74 2.03
C PHE A 254 -31.54 7.24 2.22
N MET A 255 -30.78 6.44 1.50
CA MET A 255 -30.76 5.01 1.67
C MET A 255 -29.36 4.49 1.34
N SER A 256 -28.74 3.72 2.24
CA SER A 256 -27.43 3.11 1.99
C SER A 256 -27.53 1.98 0.98
N SER A 257 -26.41 1.58 0.40
CA SER A 257 -26.37 0.32 -0.36
C SER A 257 -26.79 -0.84 0.53
N PRO A 258 -27.60 -1.78 0.01
CA PRO A 258 -28.01 -2.96 0.75
C PRO A 258 -26.82 -3.87 1.09
N LYS A 259 -26.97 -4.70 2.13
CA LYS A 259 -26.01 -5.75 2.52
C LYS A 259 -26.77 -7.03 2.77
N PHE A 260 -26.45 -8.08 2.00
CA PHE A 260 -26.95 -9.42 2.26
C PHE A 260 -26.15 -10.10 3.39
N ASN A 261 -26.82 -10.98 4.15
CA ASN A 261 -26.12 -11.98 4.92
C ASN A 261 -25.55 -13.06 3.99
N TRP A 262 -24.73 -13.96 4.53
CA TRP A 262 -24.03 -14.96 3.71
C TRP A 262 -24.99 -15.92 2.99
N THR A 263 -26.09 -16.33 3.63
CA THR A 263 -27.09 -17.24 3.04
C THR A 263 -27.99 -16.54 2.01
N GLY A 264 -28.06 -15.21 2.03
CA GLY A 264 -28.87 -14.43 1.10
C GLY A 264 -30.36 -14.35 1.44
N ASP A 265 -30.77 -14.88 2.60
CA ASP A 265 -32.16 -14.86 3.06
C ASP A 265 -32.54 -13.59 3.85
N ARG A 266 -31.54 -12.76 4.19
CA ARG A 266 -31.68 -11.49 4.85
C ARG A 266 -30.87 -10.43 4.17
N LEU A 267 -31.39 -9.20 4.21
CA LEU A 267 -30.64 -8.05 3.80
C LEU A 267 -30.91 -6.89 4.75
N MET A 268 -29.93 -6.04 4.97
CA MET A 268 -30.05 -4.81 5.74
C MET A 268 -29.68 -3.59 4.94
N PHE A 269 -30.19 -2.45 5.37
CA PHE A 269 -29.84 -1.14 4.87
C PHE A 269 -30.15 -0.06 5.90
N MET A 270 -29.49 1.08 5.77
CA MET A 270 -29.81 2.27 6.57
C MET A 270 -30.65 3.22 5.73
N ALA A 271 -31.59 3.90 6.37
CA ALA A 271 -32.37 4.92 5.72
C ALA A 271 -32.64 6.11 6.67
N ALA A 272 -32.82 7.30 6.06
CA ALA A 272 -33.19 8.52 6.75
C ALA A 272 -34.22 9.30 5.92
N THR A 273 -35.13 10.00 6.60
CA THR A 273 -36.15 10.86 5.99
C THR A 273 -35.76 12.34 6.03
N ASP A 274 -34.74 12.69 6.80
CA ASP A 274 -34.25 14.04 6.94
C ASP A 274 -33.61 14.58 5.66
N THR A 275 -33.80 15.86 5.38
CA THR A 275 -33.18 16.58 4.28
C THR A 275 -32.08 17.48 4.82
N ILE A 276 -30.90 16.89 5.11
CA ILE A 276 -29.79 17.64 5.70
C ILE A 276 -28.82 18.07 4.60
N PRO A 277 -28.53 19.37 4.43
CA PRO A 277 -27.54 19.86 3.46
C PRO A 277 -26.09 19.62 3.94
N SER A 278 -25.86 19.57 5.26
CA SER A 278 -24.57 19.39 5.93
C SER A 278 -24.76 18.65 7.25
N GLY A 279 -23.67 18.19 7.87
CA GLY A 279 -23.74 17.45 9.13
C GLY A 279 -23.99 15.94 8.93
N SER A 280 -24.37 15.26 10.02
CA SER A 280 -24.69 13.83 10.02
C SER A 280 -26.17 13.58 9.82
N ARG A 281 -26.54 12.59 9.00
CA ARG A 281 -27.92 12.10 8.91
C ARG A 281 -28.22 11.18 10.08
N HIS A 282 -29.41 11.27 10.62
CA HIS A 282 -29.92 10.37 11.65
C HIS A 282 -30.57 9.17 10.96
N CYS A 283 -29.85 8.07 10.89
CA CYS A 283 -30.30 6.89 10.14
C CYS A 283 -30.93 5.85 11.06
N SER A 284 -32.05 5.28 10.63
CA SER A 284 -32.57 4.03 11.17
C SER A 284 -31.97 2.85 10.43
N LEU A 285 -31.76 1.73 11.12
CA LEU A 285 -31.30 0.46 10.55
C LEU A 285 -32.48 -0.47 10.31
N TYR A 286 -32.62 -0.95 9.11
CA TYR A 286 -33.67 -1.87 8.67
C TYR A 286 -33.09 -3.21 8.27
N GLU A 287 -33.86 -4.29 8.55
CA GLU A 287 -33.61 -5.62 8.04
C GLU A 287 -34.85 -6.12 7.29
N TYR A 288 -34.64 -6.66 6.09
CA TYR A 288 -35.65 -7.37 5.35
C TYR A 288 -35.34 -8.87 5.36
N ARG A 289 -36.30 -9.68 5.79
CA ARG A 289 -36.24 -11.14 5.75
C ARG A 289 -37.11 -11.68 4.62
N LEU A 290 -36.59 -12.60 3.83
CA LEU A 290 -37.38 -13.18 2.71
C LEU A 290 -38.70 -13.80 3.19
N GLN A 291 -38.65 -14.43 4.38
CA GLN A 291 -39.82 -14.98 5.07
C GLN A 291 -40.05 -14.16 6.33
N GLY A 292 -40.76 -13.04 6.25
CA GLY A 292 -41.02 -12.20 7.42
C GLY A 292 -41.10 -10.70 7.14
N GLY A 293 -40.68 -10.26 5.96
CA GLY A 293 -40.82 -8.87 5.53
C GLY A 293 -39.83 -7.91 6.17
N LEU A 294 -40.15 -6.62 6.13
CA LEU A 294 -39.33 -5.52 6.63
C LEU A 294 -39.57 -5.30 8.13
N ARG A 295 -38.46 -5.17 8.89
CA ARG A 295 -38.50 -4.72 10.29
C ARG A 295 -37.50 -3.58 10.52
N THR A 296 -37.83 -2.69 11.46
CA THR A 296 -36.88 -1.73 12.01
C THR A 296 -36.06 -2.42 13.09
N VAL A 297 -34.73 -2.43 12.92
CA VAL A 297 -33.80 -3.03 13.88
C VAL A 297 -33.41 -2.02 14.97
N VAL A 298 -33.07 -0.80 14.54
CA VAL A 298 -32.80 0.35 15.42
C VAL A 298 -33.42 1.57 14.79
N SER A 299 -34.31 2.26 15.53
CA SER A 299 -34.82 3.57 15.11
C SER A 299 -33.78 4.65 15.40
N SER A 300 -33.72 5.67 14.58
CA SER A 300 -32.93 6.89 14.85
C SER A 300 -33.32 7.61 16.12
N ASP A 301 -34.56 7.41 16.58
CA ASP A 301 -35.17 8.07 17.75
C ASP A 301 -35.18 7.17 19.00
N ASP A 302 -34.57 5.99 18.95
CA ASP A 302 -34.56 5.04 20.04
C ASP A 302 -33.56 5.42 21.12
N SER A 303 -33.92 6.30 22.02
CA SER A 303 -33.08 6.74 23.15
C SER A 303 -32.75 5.62 24.16
N SER A 304 -33.45 4.49 24.13
CA SER A 304 -33.14 3.34 24.98
C SER A 304 -31.88 2.58 24.49
N LYS A 305 -31.56 2.67 23.20
CA LYS A 305 -30.45 2.00 22.57
C LYS A 305 -29.28 2.93 22.27
N LEU A 306 -29.55 4.19 21.93
CA LEU A 306 -28.57 5.16 21.50
C LEU A 306 -28.14 6.06 22.66
N ILE A 307 -26.88 6.50 22.62
CA ILE A 307 -26.35 7.49 23.58
C ILE A 307 -26.81 8.87 23.12
N ASP A 308 -27.14 9.77 24.06
CA ASP A 308 -27.46 11.14 23.70
C ASP A 308 -26.38 11.80 22.84
N GLY A 309 -26.79 12.39 21.72
CA GLY A 309 -25.90 12.97 20.74
C GLY A 309 -25.14 11.97 19.85
N TRP A 310 -25.39 10.64 19.99
CA TRP A 310 -24.77 9.59 19.19
C TRP A 310 -25.79 8.71 18.50
N GLY A 311 -25.45 8.18 17.32
CA GLY A 311 -26.34 7.24 16.65
C GLY A 311 -25.75 6.64 15.39
N ILE A 312 -26.63 5.97 14.64
CA ILE A 312 -26.32 5.45 13.32
C ILE A 312 -26.42 6.60 12.33
N THR A 313 -25.35 6.82 11.56
CA THR A 313 -25.26 7.90 10.57
C THR A 313 -25.10 7.33 9.16
N ASP A 314 -25.17 8.18 8.15
CA ASP A 314 -24.89 7.84 6.75
C ASP A 314 -23.45 7.31 6.52
N LYS A 315 -22.56 7.48 7.50
CA LYS A 315 -21.17 6.97 7.50
C LYS A 315 -21.01 5.65 8.26
N SER A 316 -22.01 5.20 9.00
CA SER A 316 -22.00 3.89 9.64
C SER A 316 -21.98 2.79 8.58
N ASN A 317 -21.29 1.69 8.87
CA ASN A 317 -21.15 0.56 7.94
C ASN A 317 -21.54 -0.75 8.62
N PRO A 318 -22.83 -1.03 8.76
CA PRO A 318 -23.31 -2.25 9.38
C PRO A 318 -22.97 -3.48 8.51
N TYR A 319 -22.73 -4.61 9.17
CA TYR A 319 -22.48 -5.90 8.49
C TYR A 319 -23.01 -7.07 9.34
N TYR A 320 -23.38 -8.17 8.68
CA TYR A 320 -23.73 -9.41 9.36
C TYR A 320 -22.48 -10.15 9.81
N THR A 321 -22.56 -10.81 10.97
CA THR A 321 -21.66 -11.93 11.26
C THR A 321 -21.91 -13.05 10.25
N ARG A 322 -20.93 -13.93 10.09
CA ARG A 322 -20.96 -14.91 9.01
C ARG A 322 -22.18 -15.83 9.04
N ASN A 323 -22.60 -16.31 10.21
CA ASN A 323 -23.82 -17.11 10.38
C ASN A 323 -25.12 -16.30 10.30
N GLY A 324 -25.04 -14.98 10.14
CA GLY A 324 -26.20 -14.09 10.09
C GLY A 324 -26.93 -13.87 11.41
N ASN A 325 -26.41 -14.40 12.52
CA ASN A 325 -27.09 -14.31 13.82
C ASN A 325 -26.96 -12.94 14.50
N ARG A 326 -26.04 -12.11 14.02
CA ARG A 326 -25.82 -10.76 14.57
C ARG A 326 -25.57 -9.75 13.48
N ILE A 327 -25.94 -8.52 13.77
CA ILE A 327 -25.53 -7.34 13.02
C ILE A 327 -24.51 -6.58 13.87
N MET A 328 -23.39 -6.26 13.29
CA MET A 328 -22.36 -5.39 13.83
C MET A 328 -22.57 -3.99 13.26
N VAL A 329 -22.60 -2.97 14.11
CA VAL A 329 -22.79 -1.58 13.67
C VAL A 329 -21.97 -0.63 14.52
N GLY A 330 -21.46 0.43 13.92
CA GLY A 330 -20.80 1.52 14.62
C GLY A 330 -21.77 2.67 14.86
N ILE A 331 -21.84 3.18 16.09
CA ILE A 331 -22.48 4.45 16.40
C ILE A 331 -21.42 5.57 16.47
N MET A 332 -21.82 6.77 16.07
CA MET A 332 -20.97 7.95 15.98
C MET A 332 -21.64 9.16 16.60
N PRO A 333 -20.86 10.16 17.04
CA PRO A 333 -21.46 11.44 17.44
C PRO A 333 -22.12 12.09 16.23
N TYR A 334 -23.31 12.67 16.45
CA TYR A 334 -23.95 13.47 15.43
C TYR A 334 -23.19 14.79 15.22
N VAL A 335 -22.85 15.07 13.99
CA VAL A 335 -22.28 16.36 13.60
C VAL A 335 -23.43 17.33 13.33
N ALA A 336 -23.43 18.47 14.03
CA ALA A 336 -24.43 19.52 13.84
C ALA A 336 -24.46 20.02 12.39
N GLN A 337 -25.61 20.48 11.94
CA GLN A 337 -25.76 21.14 10.66
C GLN A 337 -25.11 22.54 10.71
N ASP A 338 -24.62 22.99 9.56
CA ASP A 338 -24.17 24.36 9.41
C ASP A 338 -25.32 25.33 9.67
N ASP A 339 -25.06 26.31 10.48
CA ASP A 339 -26.03 27.38 10.75
C ASP A 339 -26.15 28.29 9.52
N LYS A 340 -27.25 28.16 8.80
CA LYS A 340 -27.52 28.92 7.56
C LYS A 340 -27.67 30.42 7.77
N THR A 341 -27.75 30.88 9.00
CA THR A 341 -27.80 32.31 9.32
C THR A 341 -26.41 32.91 9.45
N LYS A 342 -25.36 32.08 9.48
CA LYS A 342 -23.96 32.51 9.54
C LYS A 342 -23.31 32.34 8.17
N TYR A 343 -22.63 33.37 7.72
CA TYR A 343 -21.91 33.40 6.44
C TYR A 343 -20.42 33.16 6.70
N ASP A 344 -19.75 32.41 5.79
CA ASP A 344 -18.32 32.07 5.90
C ASP A 344 -17.43 33.32 6.11
N PHE A 345 -17.80 34.46 5.48
CA PHE A 345 -17.06 35.70 5.62
C PHE A 345 -17.26 36.44 6.95
N GLU A 346 -18.26 36.02 7.75
CA GLU A 346 -18.56 36.58 9.09
C GLU A 346 -18.17 35.64 10.21
N THR A 347 -17.75 34.42 9.89
CA THR A 347 -17.48 33.37 10.87
C THR A 347 -16.00 33.10 11.00
N ALA A 348 -15.45 33.22 12.20
CA ALA A 348 -14.08 32.82 12.48
C ALA A 348 -14.01 31.30 12.68
N GLU A 349 -13.00 30.66 12.07
CA GLU A 349 -12.76 29.22 12.18
C GLU A 349 -11.40 28.92 12.86
N PRO A 350 -11.20 29.25 14.13
CA PRO A 350 -9.94 28.98 14.81
C PRO A 350 -9.78 27.47 15.07
N SER A 351 -8.54 26.97 14.93
CA SER A 351 -8.17 25.67 15.46
C SER A 351 -7.54 25.85 16.84
N ILE A 352 -8.18 25.34 17.87
CA ILE A 352 -7.72 25.47 19.25
C ILE A 352 -6.84 24.27 19.62
N TRP A 353 -5.58 24.56 19.99
CA TRP A 353 -4.62 23.59 20.47
C TRP A 353 -4.61 23.63 21.99
N ARG A 354 -4.89 22.47 22.60
CA ARG A 354 -4.87 22.34 24.06
C ARG A 354 -3.73 21.41 24.48
N TYR A 355 -3.04 21.75 25.56
CA TYR A 355 -1.92 20.99 26.10
C TYR A 355 -2.32 19.61 26.65
N ASP A 356 -3.58 19.47 27.07
CA ASP A 356 -4.16 18.28 27.71
C ASP A 356 -5.10 17.49 26.79
N ALA A 357 -5.19 17.86 25.50
CA ALA A 357 -6.03 17.16 24.56
C ALA A 357 -5.36 15.88 24.07
N ASP A 358 -6.10 14.79 24.03
CA ASP A 358 -5.64 13.51 23.46
C ASP A 358 -5.11 13.68 22.03
N LEU A 359 -5.77 14.51 21.24
CA LEU A 359 -5.46 14.74 19.84
C LEU A 359 -5.27 16.24 19.56
N ILE A 360 -4.26 16.57 18.80
CA ILE A 360 -4.05 17.94 18.28
C ILE A 360 -4.83 18.16 16.96
N PRO A 361 -5.21 19.40 16.60
CA PRO A 361 -6.04 19.70 15.46
C PRO A 361 -5.60 19.10 14.12
N PRO A 362 -4.30 18.97 13.77
CA PRO A 362 -3.89 18.28 12.55
C PRO A 362 -4.28 16.81 12.49
N MET A 363 -4.37 16.10 13.62
CA MET A 363 -4.77 14.69 13.67
C MET A 363 -6.24 14.49 13.28
N PHE A 364 -7.11 15.46 13.55
CA PHE A 364 -8.49 15.44 13.07
C PHE A 364 -8.62 15.74 11.58
N LYS A 365 -7.69 16.53 11.03
CA LYS A 365 -7.71 16.94 9.61
C LYS A 365 -7.04 15.91 8.69
N SER A 366 -6.19 15.07 9.24
CA SER A 366 -5.44 14.05 8.50
C SER A 366 -5.68 12.66 9.11
N GLY A 367 -5.60 11.62 8.30
CA GLY A 367 -5.67 10.24 8.76
C GLY A 367 -7.10 9.69 8.97
N GLU A 368 -7.20 8.67 9.80
CA GLU A 368 -8.41 7.85 10.00
C GLU A 368 -9.60 8.63 10.54
N LEU A 369 -9.37 9.64 11.36
CA LEU A 369 -10.41 10.47 11.95
C LEU A 369 -11.11 11.40 10.95
N LYS A 370 -10.44 11.74 9.85
CA LYS A 370 -10.97 12.60 8.80
C LYS A 370 -12.24 12.06 8.14
N ASN A 371 -12.41 10.75 8.08
CA ASN A 371 -13.50 10.08 7.35
C ASN A 371 -14.66 9.63 8.25
N GLY A 372 -14.74 10.09 9.51
CA GLY A 372 -15.79 9.68 10.42
C GLY A 372 -15.67 8.22 10.86
N THR A 373 -14.46 7.68 10.92
CA THR A 373 -14.19 6.32 11.41
C THR A 373 -14.17 6.22 12.93
N SER A 374 -14.35 7.34 13.63
CA SER A 374 -14.49 7.38 15.09
C SER A 374 -15.85 6.82 15.49
N GLN A 375 -15.97 5.52 15.55
CA GLN A 375 -17.21 4.82 15.90
C GLN A 375 -17.02 3.92 17.11
N VAL A 376 -18.07 3.80 17.90
CA VAL A 376 -18.17 2.81 18.97
C VAL A 376 -18.90 1.59 18.42
N THR A 377 -18.28 0.44 18.49
CA THR A 377 -18.85 -0.80 17.96
C THR A 377 -19.94 -1.35 18.86
N CYS A 378 -21.08 -1.65 18.25
CA CYS A 378 -22.23 -2.29 18.87
C CYS A 378 -22.58 -3.59 18.14
N THR A 379 -23.27 -4.48 18.79
CA THR A 379 -23.84 -5.69 18.21
C THR A 379 -25.34 -5.75 18.43
N ILE A 380 -26.05 -6.35 17.50
CA ILE A 380 -27.50 -6.55 17.59
C ILE A 380 -27.77 -8.02 17.28
N ASP A 381 -28.49 -8.71 18.15
CA ASP A 381 -28.86 -10.11 17.93
C ASP A 381 -30.15 -10.25 17.10
N ASN A 382 -30.60 -11.48 16.90
CA ASN A 382 -31.82 -11.78 16.12
C ASN A 382 -33.10 -11.28 16.77
N GLU A 383 -33.11 -11.15 18.10
CA GLU A 383 -34.22 -10.65 18.90
C GLU A 383 -34.26 -9.11 18.87
N GLY A 384 -33.21 -8.44 18.46
CA GLY A 384 -33.08 -6.99 18.38
C GLY A 384 -32.48 -6.35 19.63
N ASN A 385 -31.85 -7.16 20.50
CA ASN A 385 -31.13 -6.64 21.67
C ASN A 385 -29.89 -5.90 21.19
N PHE A 386 -29.78 -4.65 21.58
CA PHE A 386 -28.68 -3.75 21.18
C PHE A 386 -27.64 -3.70 22.31
N ILE A 387 -26.45 -4.16 22.05
CA ILE A 387 -25.34 -4.24 22.99
C ILE A 387 -24.16 -3.37 22.54
N ARG A 388 -23.78 -2.40 23.34
CA ARG A 388 -22.57 -1.61 23.10
C ARG A 388 -21.34 -2.39 23.57
N LEU A 389 -20.44 -2.72 22.66
CA LEU A 389 -19.22 -3.46 22.93
C LEU A 389 -18.04 -2.52 23.18
N GLY A 390 -17.86 -1.48 22.35
CA GLY A 390 -16.78 -0.51 22.50
C GLY A 390 -17.09 0.52 23.58
N GLN A 391 -16.10 0.95 24.36
CA GLN A 391 -16.25 2.03 25.35
C GLN A 391 -15.92 3.40 24.75
N SER A 392 -14.94 3.44 23.84
CA SER A 392 -14.52 4.63 23.11
C SER A 392 -14.10 4.23 21.70
N TYR A 393 -13.79 5.20 20.85
CA TYR A 393 -13.21 4.94 19.54
C TYR A 393 -11.71 4.55 19.61
N TYR A 394 -11.08 4.60 20.79
CA TYR A 394 -9.74 4.08 21.06
C TYR A 394 -9.75 2.63 21.53
N ASP A 395 -10.92 2.07 21.74
CA ASP A 395 -11.13 0.69 22.16
C ASP A 395 -11.21 -0.22 20.94
N ARG A 396 -10.08 -0.80 20.58
CA ARG A 396 -9.98 -1.71 19.43
C ARG A 396 -10.50 -3.08 19.81
N LEU A 397 -11.57 -3.50 19.15
CA LEU A 397 -12.17 -4.81 19.36
C LEU A 397 -11.64 -5.84 18.37
N LEU A 398 -11.28 -7.00 18.85
CA LEU A 398 -10.85 -8.17 18.07
C LEU A 398 -11.91 -9.26 18.23
N PHE A 399 -12.41 -9.71 17.09
CA PHE A 399 -13.46 -10.71 17.06
C PHE A 399 -12.91 -12.03 16.52
N PRO A 400 -13.19 -13.15 17.23
CA PRO A 400 -13.02 -14.48 16.68
C PRO A 400 -14.14 -14.79 15.70
N ASP A 401 -14.37 -16.06 15.41
CA ASP A 401 -15.59 -16.46 14.69
C ASP A 401 -16.83 -16.34 15.60
N LEU A 402 -17.53 -15.20 15.53
CA LEU A 402 -18.74 -14.96 16.29
C LEU A 402 -19.90 -15.91 15.95
N SER A 403 -19.72 -16.81 14.99
CA SER A 403 -20.70 -17.89 14.73
C SER A 403 -20.58 -19.04 15.72
N VAL A 404 -19.45 -19.16 16.41
CA VAL A 404 -19.18 -20.26 17.36
C VAL A 404 -18.92 -19.79 18.80
N THR A 405 -18.72 -18.50 19.03
CA THR A 405 -18.42 -17.95 20.36
C THR A 405 -19.06 -16.58 20.61
N ASN A 406 -19.26 -16.26 21.89
CA ASN A 406 -19.74 -14.96 22.34
C ASN A 406 -18.63 -14.08 22.93
N THR A 407 -17.38 -14.49 22.77
CA THR A 407 -16.24 -13.82 23.35
C THR A 407 -15.58 -12.89 22.33
N ALA A 408 -15.20 -11.68 22.74
CA ALA A 408 -14.34 -10.77 22.01
C ALA A 408 -13.21 -10.28 22.89
N LEU A 409 -12.15 -9.74 22.29
CA LEU A 409 -11.05 -9.12 22.99
C LEU A 409 -11.06 -7.61 22.73
N SER A 410 -10.98 -6.82 23.80
CA SER A 410 -10.76 -5.38 23.76
C SER A 410 -9.31 -5.07 24.04
N VAL A 411 -8.74 -4.19 23.23
CA VAL A 411 -7.41 -3.62 23.41
C VAL A 411 -7.57 -2.10 23.44
N ASP A 412 -7.62 -1.56 24.65
CA ASP A 412 -8.00 -0.18 24.90
C ASP A 412 -6.84 0.65 25.46
N ASN A 413 -6.60 1.79 24.87
CA ASN A 413 -5.60 2.77 25.30
C ASN A 413 -6.21 4.12 25.68
N THR A 414 -7.52 4.18 25.93
CA THR A 414 -8.22 5.39 26.41
C THR A 414 -7.53 5.97 27.64
N GLY A 415 -7.30 7.27 27.65
CA GLY A 415 -6.55 8.01 28.67
C GLY A 415 -5.03 7.93 28.54
N ARG A 416 -4.51 7.34 27.45
CA ARG A 416 -3.06 7.24 27.15
C ARG A 416 -2.73 7.73 25.73
N ILE A 417 -3.68 8.36 25.08
CA ILE A 417 -3.54 8.79 23.66
C ILE A 417 -2.60 9.98 23.55
N LEU A 418 -2.64 10.90 24.52
CA LEU A 418 -1.71 12.02 24.56
C LEU A 418 -0.26 11.55 24.56
N GLU A 419 0.07 10.53 25.35
CA GLU A 419 1.41 9.96 25.46
C GLU A 419 1.91 9.37 24.13
N GLN A 420 1.02 8.90 23.24
CA GLN A 420 1.41 8.33 21.94
C GLN A 420 2.13 9.32 21.04
N GLN A 421 2.09 10.61 21.33
CA GLN A 421 2.81 11.61 20.55
C GLN A 421 4.33 11.53 20.75
N TRP A 422 4.79 10.90 21.84
CA TRP A 422 6.21 10.67 22.12
C TRP A 422 6.54 9.21 22.48
N ASP A 423 5.61 8.42 23.05
CA ASP A 423 5.74 6.98 23.27
C ASP A 423 4.69 6.20 22.47
N ILE A 424 5.05 5.68 21.30
CA ILE A 424 4.14 4.91 20.44
C ILE A 424 3.78 3.53 21.03
N GLN A 425 4.48 3.10 22.06
CA GLN A 425 4.28 1.82 22.74
C GLN A 425 3.64 2.00 24.13
N THR A 426 2.69 2.92 24.25
CA THR A 426 1.94 3.12 25.49
C THR A 426 1.29 1.81 25.96
N LYS A 427 1.11 1.68 27.29
CA LYS A 427 0.37 0.55 27.87
C LYS A 427 -1.05 0.49 27.36
N LYS A 428 -1.56 -0.72 27.19
CA LYS A 428 -2.93 -0.98 26.76
C LYS A 428 -3.62 -1.90 27.73
N ARG A 429 -4.89 -1.64 28.01
CA ARG A 429 -5.74 -2.54 28.78
C ARG A 429 -6.28 -3.62 27.86
N ILE A 430 -6.02 -4.87 28.16
CA ILE A 430 -6.59 -6.02 27.47
C ILE A 430 -7.73 -6.56 28.29
N SER A 431 -8.92 -6.66 27.71
CA SER A 431 -10.12 -7.17 28.39
C SER A 431 -10.84 -8.20 27.53
N VAL A 432 -11.37 -9.22 28.17
CA VAL A 432 -12.31 -10.17 27.55
C VAL A 432 -13.70 -9.57 27.66
N ILE A 433 -14.48 -9.64 26.58
CA ILE A 433 -15.85 -9.13 26.52
C ILE A 433 -16.80 -10.28 26.20
N ASP A 434 -17.88 -10.39 26.97
CA ASP A 434 -19.06 -11.16 26.57
C ASP A 434 -19.90 -10.32 25.60
N THR A 435 -20.05 -10.76 24.37
CA THR A 435 -20.70 -9.98 23.30
C THR A 435 -22.23 -10.01 23.37
N TYR A 436 -22.86 -10.80 24.24
CA TYR A 436 -24.31 -10.75 24.54
C TYR A 436 -24.65 -9.80 25.64
N THR A 437 -23.76 -9.62 26.63
CA THR A 437 -24.06 -8.79 27.81
C THR A 437 -23.26 -7.49 27.83
N GLY A 438 -22.19 -7.38 27.03
CA GLY A 438 -21.22 -6.29 27.05
C GLY A 438 -20.33 -6.31 28.30
N LYS A 439 -20.46 -7.31 29.19
CA LYS A 439 -19.63 -7.42 30.38
C LYS A 439 -18.17 -7.63 30.02
N ARG A 440 -17.29 -6.96 30.76
CA ARG A 440 -15.84 -6.98 30.55
C ARG A 440 -15.11 -7.51 31.76
N ALA A 441 -14.03 -8.24 31.51
CA ALA A 441 -13.04 -8.64 32.50
C ALA A 441 -11.65 -8.24 31.99
N GLN A 442 -11.00 -7.33 32.68
CA GLN A 442 -9.61 -6.94 32.37
C GLN A 442 -8.68 -8.09 32.73
N ILE A 443 -7.81 -8.48 31.80
CA ILE A 443 -6.84 -9.56 31.98
C ILE A 443 -5.38 -9.05 31.99
N ALA A 444 -5.09 -7.91 31.34
CA ALA A 444 -3.76 -7.33 31.36
C ALA A 444 -3.78 -5.81 31.23
N ASP A 445 -2.70 -5.15 31.68
CA ASP A 445 -2.41 -3.73 31.46
C ASP A 445 -0.90 -3.56 31.32
N CYS A 446 -0.40 -3.63 30.10
CA CYS A 446 1.06 -3.63 29.80
C CYS A 446 1.33 -3.08 28.39
N LYS A 447 2.59 -2.86 28.05
CA LYS A 447 3.03 -2.57 26.70
C LYS A 447 2.92 -3.84 25.86
N THR A 448 2.13 -3.81 24.79
CA THR A 448 1.82 -5.01 24.01
C THR A 448 1.90 -4.80 22.50
N ALA A 449 2.14 -5.92 21.80
CA ALA A 449 2.04 -6.00 20.35
C ALA A 449 1.41 -7.35 19.92
N GLY A 450 0.83 -7.39 18.72
CA GLY A 450 0.34 -8.64 18.14
C GLY A 450 -0.86 -9.27 18.85
N GLU A 451 -1.67 -8.48 19.55
CA GLU A 451 -2.85 -8.94 20.30
C GLU A 451 -3.84 -9.67 19.37
N THR A 452 -4.31 -10.83 19.78
CA THR A 452 -5.19 -11.71 19.00
C THR A 452 -6.03 -12.60 19.90
N ILE A 453 -7.07 -13.20 19.32
CA ILE A 453 -7.97 -14.15 20.00
C ILE A 453 -8.08 -15.40 19.12
N SER A 454 -8.18 -16.59 19.74
CA SER A 454 -8.36 -17.87 19.03
C SER A 454 -9.70 -17.92 18.30
N PRO A 455 -9.83 -18.70 17.21
CA PRO A 455 -11.08 -18.79 16.45
C PRO A 455 -12.29 -19.18 17.27
N ASP A 456 -12.13 -20.01 18.30
CA ASP A 456 -13.21 -20.39 19.24
C ASP A 456 -13.40 -19.43 20.42
N GLY A 457 -12.61 -18.38 20.49
CA GLY A 457 -12.69 -17.35 21.52
C GLY A 457 -12.22 -17.77 22.92
N LYS A 458 -11.66 -18.99 23.07
CA LYS A 458 -11.24 -19.50 24.40
C LYS A 458 -9.88 -19.03 24.86
N HIS A 459 -9.04 -18.52 23.93
CA HIS A 459 -7.69 -18.08 24.25
C HIS A 459 -7.43 -16.71 23.62
N ALA A 460 -6.78 -15.84 24.39
CA ALA A 460 -6.22 -14.58 23.90
C ALA A 460 -4.70 -14.62 23.99
N ALA A 461 -4.00 -14.10 23.01
CA ALA A 461 -2.55 -14.03 23.01
C ALA A 461 -2.07 -12.62 22.68
N TRP A 462 -0.95 -12.22 23.27
CA TRP A 462 -0.24 -10.99 22.99
C TRP A 462 1.24 -11.13 23.27
N PHE A 463 2.05 -10.33 22.62
CA PHE A 463 3.46 -10.18 22.94
C PHE A 463 3.61 -9.09 24.00
N ASP A 464 4.13 -9.42 25.17
CA ASP A 464 4.50 -8.46 26.21
C ASP A 464 5.85 -7.85 25.83
N LEU A 465 5.86 -6.56 25.50
CA LEU A 465 7.03 -5.86 25.01
C LEU A 465 8.11 -5.67 26.11
N GLU A 466 7.69 -5.53 27.37
CA GLU A 466 8.62 -5.34 28.50
C GLU A 466 9.26 -6.67 28.93
N LYS A 467 8.53 -7.78 28.81
CA LYS A 467 9.03 -9.13 29.13
C LYS A 467 9.71 -9.82 27.94
N HIS A 468 9.46 -9.34 26.72
CA HIS A 468 9.93 -9.93 25.46
C HIS A 468 9.41 -11.36 25.21
N HIS A 469 8.20 -11.67 25.67
CA HIS A 469 7.58 -12.99 25.58
C HIS A 469 6.16 -12.96 25.07
N TRP A 470 5.74 -14.05 24.44
CA TRP A 470 4.35 -14.29 24.11
C TRP A 470 3.58 -14.79 25.34
N MET A 471 2.51 -14.11 25.66
CA MET A 471 1.57 -14.42 26.73
C MET A 471 0.30 -15.02 26.16
N LEU A 472 -0.26 -16.00 26.87
CA LEU A 472 -1.51 -16.68 26.53
C LEU A 472 -2.45 -16.64 27.73
N ALA A 473 -3.66 -16.13 27.53
CA ALA A 473 -4.72 -16.14 28.54
C ALA A 473 -5.85 -17.09 28.15
N ASN A 474 -6.37 -17.84 29.10
CA ASN A 474 -7.67 -18.49 28.94
C ASN A 474 -8.78 -17.45 29.20
N THR A 475 -9.68 -17.25 28.23
CA THR A 475 -10.69 -16.19 28.32
C THR A 475 -11.79 -16.43 29.36
N SER A 476 -12.00 -17.67 29.78
CA SER A 476 -13.02 -18.01 30.80
C SER A 476 -12.46 -17.98 32.22
N THR A 477 -11.22 -18.46 32.43
CA THR A 477 -10.62 -18.53 33.77
C THR A 477 -9.72 -17.35 34.07
N HIS A 478 -9.38 -16.55 33.04
CA HIS A 478 -8.43 -15.42 33.08
C HIS A 478 -7.01 -15.79 33.52
N LYS A 479 -6.67 -17.09 33.53
CA LYS A 479 -5.31 -17.53 33.84
C LYS A 479 -4.40 -17.19 32.67
N ILE A 480 -3.22 -16.64 32.99
CA ILE A 480 -2.20 -16.21 32.02
C ILE A 480 -0.98 -17.10 32.16
N ALA A 481 -0.43 -17.53 31.04
CA ALA A 481 0.82 -18.29 30.95
C ALA A 481 1.81 -17.59 30.02
N ASN A 482 3.10 -17.65 30.34
CA ASN A 482 4.19 -17.32 29.43
C ASN A 482 4.49 -18.56 28.57
N ILE A 483 4.18 -18.49 27.28
CA ILE A 483 4.27 -19.68 26.40
C ILE A 483 5.61 -19.79 25.67
N THR A 484 6.49 -18.81 25.80
CA THR A 484 7.82 -18.79 25.16
C THR A 484 8.98 -18.80 26.17
N GLU A 485 8.71 -18.79 27.48
CA GLU A 485 9.74 -18.76 28.51
C GLU A 485 10.67 -19.97 28.47
N SER A 486 10.12 -21.14 28.16
CA SER A 486 10.91 -22.38 28.07
C SER A 486 11.72 -22.49 26.78
N LEU A 487 11.47 -21.64 25.78
CA LEU A 487 12.15 -21.64 24.49
C LEU A 487 13.42 -20.80 24.59
N LYS A 488 14.56 -21.40 24.21
CA LYS A 488 15.90 -20.76 24.30
C LYS A 488 16.18 -19.86 23.07
N VAL A 489 15.15 -19.30 22.44
CA VAL A 489 15.27 -18.41 21.28
C VAL A 489 14.44 -17.16 21.49
N PRO A 490 14.94 -15.97 21.11
CA PRO A 490 14.15 -14.74 21.15
C PRO A 490 13.04 -14.75 20.09
N PHE A 491 11.84 -14.26 20.46
CA PHE A 491 10.73 -14.04 19.52
C PHE A 491 10.58 -12.56 19.14
N TYR A 492 11.40 -11.68 19.68
CA TYR A 492 11.50 -10.27 19.34
C TYR A 492 12.58 -10.01 18.29
N ASN A 493 12.48 -8.87 17.63
CA ASN A 493 13.46 -8.45 16.63
C ASN A 493 14.84 -8.21 17.26
N GLU A 494 15.74 -9.19 17.09
CA GLU A 494 17.11 -9.17 17.59
C GLU A 494 17.98 -8.06 16.95
N ASP A 495 17.55 -7.51 15.81
CA ASP A 495 18.24 -6.45 15.07
C ASP A 495 17.70 -5.04 15.40
N THR A 496 16.85 -4.89 16.42
CA THR A 496 16.32 -3.59 16.83
C THR A 496 17.45 -2.67 17.26
N ASP A 497 17.59 -1.54 16.58
CA ASP A 497 18.56 -0.49 16.87
C ASP A 497 17.87 0.88 17.12
N THR A 498 16.59 0.83 17.46
CA THR A 498 15.75 1.97 17.85
C THR A 498 15.56 1.99 19.38
N PRO A 499 15.24 3.15 19.99
CA PRO A 499 15.01 3.23 21.43
C PRO A 499 13.76 2.52 21.94
N SER A 500 12.82 2.15 21.06
CA SER A 500 11.60 1.42 21.43
C SER A 500 11.88 -0.02 21.82
N GLU A 501 10.97 -0.61 22.59
CA GLU A 501 11.02 -2.04 22.89
C GLU A 501 10.95 -2.88 21.62
N ALA A 502 11.70 -3.96 21.57
CA ALA A 502 11.76 -4.82 20.40
C ALA A 502 10.44 -5.56 20.17
N ALA A 503 9.82 -5.34 19.02
CA ALA A 503 8.57 -6.00 18.63
C ALA A 503 8.80 -7.45 18.18
N PRO A 504 7.77 -8.32 18.20
CA PRO A 504 7.88 -9.68 17.69
C PRO A 504 8.08 -9.69 16.18
N TYR A 505 8.72 -10.75 15.65
CA TYR A 505 8.95 -10.91 14.20
C TYR A 505 7.68 -11.07 13.37
N ALA A 506 6.62 -11.67 13.92
CA ALA A 506 5.33 -11.84 13.28
C ALA A 506 4.22 -11.99 14.33
N GLY A 507 2.97 -11.83 13.89
CA GLY A 507 1.81 -12.17 14.69
C GLY A 507 1.57 -13.67 14.80
N VAL A 508 0.63 -14.05 15.65
CA VAL A 508 0.18 -15.44 15.86
C VAL A 508 -0.63 -15.92 14.65
N VAL A 509 -0.38 -17.15 14.21
CA VAL A 509 -1.25 -17.86 13.27
C VAL A 509 -1.97 -18.99 14.01
N TRP A 510 -3.24 -18.79 14.34
CA TRP A 510 -4.07 -19.81 14.99
C TRP A 510 -4.42 -20.94 14.03
N THR A 511 -4.48 -22.20 14.52
CA THR A 511 -5.07 -23.28 13.76
C THR A 511 -6.60 -23.24 13.84
N SER A 512 -7.30 -23.58 12.76
CA SER A 512 -8.77 -23.55 12.69
C SER A 512 -9.45 -24.63 13.54
N ASP A 513 -8.71 -25.66 13.95
CA ASP A 513 -9.15 -26.72 14.86
C ASP A 513 -8.95 -26.33 16.34
N ASN A 514 -8.40 -25.14 16.62
CA ASN A 514 -8.14 -24.62 17.96
C ASN A 514 -7.19 -25.46 18.82
N ARG A 515 -6.36 -26.30 18.20
CA ARG A 515 -5.39 -27.14 18.95
C ARG A 515 -4.05 -26.47 19.19
N GLY A 516 -3.74 -25.42 18.44
CA GLY A 516 -2.48 -24.74 18.58
C GLY A 516 -2.36 -23.44 17.78
N MET A 517 -1.16 -22.90 17.81
CA MET A 517 -0.79 -21.71 17.07
C MET A 517 0.64 -21.81 16.53
N ILE A 518 0.94 -21.06 15.49
CA ILE A 518 2.28 -20.93 14.93
C ILE A 518 2.85 -19.57 15.35
N LEU A 519 4.03 -19.59 15.95
CA LEU A 519 4.87 -18.43 16.26
C LEU A 519 6.10 -18.44 15.39
N THR A 520 6.72 -17.26 15.24
CA THR A 520 7.89 -17.06 14.39
C THR A 520 8.99 -16.37 15.18
N ASP A 521 10.19 -16.98 15.24
CA ASP A 521 11.41 -16.32 15.71
C ASP A 521 12.16 -15.63 14.55
N ARG A 522 13.41 -15.22 14.76
CA ARG A 522 14.21 -14.59 13.70
C ARG A 522 14.31 -15.45 12.45
N PHE A 523 14.44 -16.74 12.59
CA PHE A 523 14.74 -17.66 11.50
C PHE A 523 13.67 -18.74 11.32
N ASP A 524 13.14 -19.29 12.40
CA ASP A 524 12.35 -20.50 12.42
C ASP A 524 10.87 -20.27 12.75
N LEU A 525 10.04 -21.28 12.46
CA LEU A 525 8.64 -21.35 12.86
C LEU A 525 8.45 -22.40 13.94
N TRP A 526 7.56 -22.10 14.89
CA TRP A 526 7.27 -22.92 16.03
C TRP A 526 5.76 -23.19 16.14
N TYR A 527 5.37 -24.47 16.25
CA TYR A 527 4.02 -24.84 16.63
C TYR A 527 3.94 -24.91 18.16
N ILE A 528 2.99 -24.19 18.74
CA ILE A 528 2.70 -24.15 20.16
C ILE A 528 1.36 -24.83 20.39
N PRO A 529 1.32 -26.07 20.92
CA PRO A 529 0.10 -26.77 21.28
C PRO A 529 -0.60 -26.09 22.46
N LEU A 530 -1.93 -26.08 22.47
CA LEU A 530 -2.73 -25.52 23.59
C LEU A 530 -3.07 -26.54 24.69
N ASP A 531 -2.73 -27.80 24.48
CA ASP A 531 -2.95 -28.90 25.44
C ASP A 531 -1.82 -29.08 26.45
N GLY A 532 -0.79 -28.22 26.44
CA GLY A 532 0.36 -28.28 27.32
C GLY A 532 1.51 -29.19 26.83
N ASN A 533 1.38 -29.78 25.65
CA ASN A 533 2.48 -30.52 25.01
C ASN A 533 3.65 -29.57 24.67
N LYS A 534 4.83 -30.15 24.46
CA LYS A 534 6.03 -29.37 24.13
C LYS A 534 5.92 -28.67 22.78
N PRO A 535 6.33 -27.40 22.67
CA PRO A 535 6.48 -26.71 21.40
C PRO A 535 7.37 -27.46 20.41
N LEU A 536 6.99 -27.43 19.11
CA LEU A 536 7.72 -28.09 18.03
C LEU A 536 8.27 -27.06 17.04
N ASN A 537 9.59 -27.12 16.76
CA ASN A 537 10.18 -26.32 15.69
C ASN A 537 9.84 -26.94 14.33
N LEU A 538 8.98 -26.27 13.55
CA LEU A 538 8.48 -26.74 12.25
C LEU A 538 9.53 -26.71 11.14
N THR A 539 10.62 -26.00 11.35
CA THR A 539 11.75 -25.88 10.42
C THR A 539 13.01 -26.60 10.94
N GLN A 540 12.84 -27.43 11.99
CA GLN A 540 13.87 -28.33 12.56
C GLN A 540 15.12 -27.58 13.09
N GLY A 541 15.02 -26.26 13.34
CA GLY A 541 16.16 -25.42 13.75
C GLY A 541 17.15 -25.11 12.60
N ASN A 542 16.87 -25.54 11.39
CA ASN A 542 17.71 -25.31 10.22
C ASN A 542 17.86 -23.81 9.92
N GLY A 543 16.82 -23.02 10.20
CA GLY A 543 16.84 -21.58 9.98
C GLY A 543 17.97 -20.90 10.77
N ARG A 544 18.00 -21.08 12.07
CA ARG A 544 19.01 -20.46 12.94
C ARG A 544 20.42 -21.02 12.69
N LYS A 545 20.53 -22.31 12.43
CA LYS A 545 21.81 -22.97 12.11
C LYS A 545 22.46 -22.39 10.83
N ASP A 546 21.68 -22.22 9.78
CA ASP A 546 22.18 -21.87 8.45
C ASP A 546 21.99 -20.38 8.11
N SER A 547 21.47 -19.58 9.04
CA SER A 547 21.10 -18.17 8.84
C SER A 547 20.03 -17.98 7.74
N ILE A 548 19.07 -18.91 7.68
CA ILE A 548 17.97 -18.93 6.73
C ILE A 548 16.68 -18.51 7.44
N GLN A 549 16.07 -17.44 6.97
CA GLN A 549 14.79 -16.99 7.49
C GLN A 549 13.64 -17.69 6.77
N TYR A 550 12.77 -18.32 7.52
CA TYR A 550 11.49 -18.86 7.07
C TYR A 550 10.34 -17.95 7.51
N ARG A 551 9.39 -17.67 6.63
CA ARG A 551 8.20 -16.85 6.94
C ARG A 551 6.95 -17.50 6.37
N PHE A 552 5.94 -17.65 7.20
CA PHE A 552 4.63 -18.18 6.83
C PHE A 552 4.01 -17.43 5.66
N ARG A 553 3.49 -18.19 4.69
CA ARG A 553 2.71 -17.69 3.56
C ARG A 553 1.34 -18.36 3.53
N ASN A 554 0.29 -17.60 3.75
CA ASN A 554 -1.06 -18.11 3.63
C ASN A 554 -1.42 -18.31 2.15
N LEU A 555 -1.31 -19.54 1.66
CA LEU A 555 -1.71 -19.97 0.32
C LEU A 555 -2.87 -20.96 0.37
N GLN A 556 -3.58 -21.04 1.47
CA GLN A 556 -4.77 -21.88 1.59
C GLN A 556 -5.92 -21.31 0.77
N PRO A 557 -6.84 -22.17 0.31
CA PRO A 557 -8.11 -21.73 -0.24
C PRO A 557 -8.81 -20.77 0.73
N SER A 558 -9.52 -19.79 0.19
CA SER A 558 -10.40 -18.96 0.99
C SER A 558 -11.52 -19.83 1.54
N THR A 559 -11.39 -20.26 2.77
CA THR A 559 -12.39 -21.07 3.46
C THR A 559 -13.27 -20.22 4.35
N ASP A 560 -14.36 -20.82 4.78
CA ASP A 560 -15.29 -20.22 5.73
C ASP A 560 -14.79 -20.28 7.18
N LYS A 561 -13.69 -21.01 7.42
CA LYS A 561 -13.12 -21.18 8.74
C LYS A 561 -12.15 -20.05 9.06
N VAL A 562 -12.23 -19.52 10.26
CA VAL A 562 -11.21 -18.63 10.81
C VAL A 562 -10.02 -19.49 11.27
N GLY A 563 -8.81 -19.01 10.98
CA GLY A 563 -7.57 -19.70 11.32
C GLY A 563 -7.02 -20.56 10.17
N PHE A 564 -5.84 -21.11 10.39
CA PHE A 564 -5.12 -21.94 9.46
C PHE A 564 -5.63 -23.40 9.54
N ASP A 565 -5.97 -24.02 8.41
CA ASP A 565 -6.36 -25.43 8.37
C ASP A 565 -5.14 -26.34 8.61
N ALA A 566 -5.11 -26.97 9.76
CA ALA A 566 -4.01 -27.83 10.23
C ALA A 566 -3.73 -29.02 9.30
N CYS A 567 -4.67 -29.41 8.44
CA CYS A 567 -4.50 -30.47 7.46
C CYS A 567 -3.81 -30.01 6.17
N GLN A 568 -3.62 -28.71 6.00
CA GLN A 568 -3.00 -28.15 4.80
C GLN A 568 -1.49 -27.96 4.98
N PRO A 569 -0.69 -28.05 3.92
CA PRO A 569 0.72 -27.70 3.97
C PRO A 569 0.93 -26.22 4.38
N ILE A 570 1.94 -25.98 5.19
CA ILE A 570 2.42 -24.67 5.59
C ILE A 570 3.44 -24.19 4.56
N TYR A 571 3.09 -23.24 3.72
CA TYR A 571 4.01 -22.66 2.75
C TYR A 571 4.86 -21.55 3.39
N LEU A 572 6.12 -21.47 2.97
CA LEU A 572 7.13 -20.58 3.53
C LEU A 572 7.83 -19.81 2.43
N SER A 573 8.08 -18.53 2.64
CA SER A 573 9.16 -17.85 1.92
C SER A 573 10.46 -18.09 2.65
N VAL A 574 11.54 -18.20 1.89
CA VAL A 574 12.89 -18.49 2.35
C VAL A 574 13.82 -17.35 1.96
N TYR A 575 14.65 -16.90 2.90
CA TYR A 575 15.68 -15.88 2.67
C TYR A 575 16.94 -16.22 3.44
N ASN A 576 18.08 -16.21 2.75
CA ASN A 576 19.37 -16.46 3.38
C ASN A 576 20.09 -15.14 3.67
N TYR A 577 20.36 -14.87 4.92
CA TYR A 577 21.04 -13.64 5.35
C TYR A 577 22.49 -13.53 4.87
N ARG A 578 23.18 -14.67 4.63
CA ARG A 578 24.58 -14.68 4.17
C ARG A 578 24.69 -14.50 2.67
N THR A 579 23.94 -15.31 1.89
CA THR A 579 24.02 -15.32 0.43
C THR A 579 23.03 -14.36 -0.25
N LYS A 580 22.05 -13.85 0.53
CA LYS A 580 20.91 -13.03 0.09
C LYS A 580 19.98 -13.76 -0.89
N GLU A 581 20.14 -15.07 -1.06
CA GLU A 581 19.29 -15.90 -1.91
C GLU A 581 17.90 -16.05 -1.33
N ASN A 582 16.92 -16.22 -2.22
CA ASN A 582 15.51 -16.34 -1.87
C ASN A 582 14.93 -17.64 -2.41
N GLY A 583 13.76 -18.02 -1.88
CA GLY A 583 13.05 -19.20 -2.34
C GLY A 583 11.74 -19.47 -1.63
N PHE A 584 11.26 -20.69 -1.79
CA PHE A 584 10.08 -21.23 -1.14
C PHE A 584 10.37 -22.60 -0.54
N ALA A 585 9.68 -22.89 0.54
CA ALA A 585 9.62 -24.17 1.17
C ALA A 585 8.18 -24.50 1.57
N LYS A 586 7.94 -25.71 1.97
CA LYS A 586 6.72 -26.11 2.68
C LYS A 586 7.10 -26.99 3.87
N THR A 587 6.26 -26.99 4.89
CA THR A 587 6.33 -27.89 6.03
C THR A 587 4.91 -28.28 6.43
N ASP A 588 4.75 -29.05 7.48
CA ASP A 588 3.49 -29.38 8.13
C ASP A 588 3.63 -29.32 9.65
N LEU A 589 2.57 -29.65 10.38
CA LEU A 589 2.62 -29.68 11.85
C LEU A 589 3.43 -30.86 12.43
N ASN A 590 3.99 -31.74 11.60
CA ASN A 590 4.93 -32.80 11.98
C ASN A 590 6.39 -32.42 11.65
N ALA A 591 6.62 -31.17 11.23
CA ALA A 591 7.93 -30.63 10.85
C ALA A 591 8.57 -31.32 9.63
N ASN A 592 7.78 -31.75 8.65
CA ASN A 592 8.26 -32.33 7.39
C ASN A 592 8.67 -31.19 6.43
N LEU A 593 9.83 -30.58 6.69
CA LEU A 593 10.35 -29.46 5.91
C LEU A 593 10.86 -29.94 4.53
N GLN A 594 10.34 -29.32 3.46
CA GLN A 594 10.76 -29.56 2.09
C GLN A 594 11.01 -28.24 1.36
N GLN A 595 12.22 -28.07 0.80
CA GLN A 595 12.53 -26.96 -0.09
C GLN A 595 11.87 -27.17 -1.45
N LEU A 596 11.21 -26.15 -1.98
CA LEU A 596 10.52 -26.18 -3.28
C LEU A 596 11.32 -25.46 -4.36
N GLU A 597 11.86 -24.30 -4.05
CA GLU A 597 12.65 -23.46 -4.96
C GLU A 597 13.63 -22.62 -4.16
N TYR A 598 14.83 -22.36 -4.70
CA TYR A 598 15.84 -21.54 -4.02
C TYR A 598 16.91 -21.07 -5.00
N GLY A 599 17.37 -19.82 -4.87
CA GLY A 599 18.47 -19.32 -5.70
C GLY A 599 18.60 -17.80 -5.71
N LYS A 600 19.43 -17.32 -6.64
CA LYS A 600 19.80 -15.92 -6.85
C LYS A 600 18.71 -15.13 -7.59
N TYR A 601 17.49 -15.22 -7.09
CA TYR A 601 16.31 -14.59 -7.66
C TYR A 601 15.48 -13.90 -6.59
N THR A 602 14.67 -12.94 -7.03
CA THR A 602 13.55 -12.39 -6.29
C THR A 602 12.27 -13.02 -6.80
N TYR A 603 11.38 -13.39 -5.88
CA TYR A 603 10.08 -13.98 -6.18
C TYR A 603 8.98 -13.10 -5.61
N THR A 604 7.97 -12.80 -6.44
CA THR A 604 6.81 -11.99 -6.04
C THR A 604 5.53 -12.56 -6.62
N SER A 605 4.38 -12.06 -6.18
CA SER A 605 3.06 -12.45 -6.72
C SER A 605 2.79 -13.96 -6.68
N LEU A 606 3.30 -14.64 -5.64
CA LEU A 606 3.06 -16.06 -5.46
C LEU A 606 1.58 -16.29 -5.14
N CYS A 607 0.92 -17.07 -5.96
CA CYS A 607 -0.43 -17.57 -5.72
C CYS A 607 -0.53 -19.06 -6.07
N LYS A 608 -1.50 -19.75 -5.45
CA LYS A 608 -1.73 -21.17 -5.61
C LYS A 608 -3.20 -21.41 -5.97
N ALA A 609 -3.47 -22.39 -6.81
CA ALA A 609 -4.82 -22.89 -7.03
C ALA A 609 -5.36 -23.57 -5.76
N ASP A 610 -6.67 -23.44 -5.52
CA ASP A 610 -7.29 -23.95 -4.30
C ASP A 610 -7.24 -25.48 -4.23
N SER A 611 -7.52 -26.15 -5.35
CA SER A 611 -7.72 -27.61 -5.41
C SER A 611 -6.56 -28.39 -6.01
N THR A 612 -5.50 -27.72 -6.50
CA THR A 612 -4.33 -28.36 -7.12
C THR A 612 -3.02 -27.79 -6.59
N ASN A 613 -1.91 -28.47 -6.87
CA ASN A 613 -0.55 -27.97 -6.58
C ASN A 613 0.01 -27.09 -7.69
N THR A 614 -0.86 -26.35 -8.37
CA THR A 614 -0.47 -25.40 -9.40
C THR A 614 -0.25 -24.03 -8.78
N PHE A 615 0.89 -23.40 -9.10
CA PHE A 615 1.27 -22.07 -8.62
C PHE A 615 1.49 -21.12 -9.79
N MET A 616 1.34 -19.83 -9.52
CA MET A 616 1.93 -18.80 -10.35
C MET A 616 2.86 -17.93 -9.50
N VAL A 617 3.97 -17.50 -10.09
CA VAL A 617 4.96 -16.68 -9.42
C VAL A 617 5.69 -15.79 -10.44
N CYS A 618 5.96 -14.54 -10.07
CA CYS A 618 6.91 -13.70 -10.79
C CYS A 618 8.32 -13.99 -10.28
N LYS A 619 9.24 -14.32 -11.20
CA LYS A 619 10.64 -14.64 -10.92
C LYS A 619 11.55 -13.77 -11.78
N GLY A 620 12.54 -13.16 -11.17
CA GLY A 620 13.56 -12.35 -11.83
C GLY A 620 14.67 -11.98 -10.86
N ASN A 621 15.67 -11.28 -11.34
CA ASN A 621 16.75 -10.72 -10.52
C ASN A 621 17.24 -9.40 -11.15
N PHE A 622 18.34 -8.83 -10.67
CA PHE A 622 18.84 -7.57 -11.22
C PHE A 622 19.04 -7.62 -12.75
N GLU A 623 19.52 -8.74 -13.28
CA GLU A 623 19.85 -8.93 -14.70
C GLU A 623 18.66 -9.45 -15.53
N VAL A 624 17.71 -10.13 -14.89
CA VAL A 624 16.57 -10.80 -15.54
C VAL A 624 15.25 -10.13 -15.13
N PRO A 625 14.46 -9.61 -16.08
CA PRO A 625 13.17 -9.01 -15.79
C PRO A 625 12.22 -9.96 -15.04
N MET A 626 11.33 -9.39 -14.24
CA MET A 626 10.34 -10.11 -13.41
C MET A 626 9.25 -10.76 -14.27
N ASN A 627 9.57 -11.91 -14.86
CA ASN A 627 8.63 -12.67 -15.67
C ASN A 627 7.72 -13.56 -14.84
N LEU A 628 6.49 -13.77 -15.33
CA LEU A 628 5.51 -14.64 -14.73
C LEU A 628 5.70 -16.10 -15.17
N TRP A 629 5.62 -17.01 -14.23
CA TRP A 629 5.75 -18.44 -14.41
C TRP A 629 4.55 -19.18 -13.84
N LEU A 630 4.10 -20.21 -14.54
CA LEU A 630 3.20 -21.24 -14.05
C LEU A 630 4.03 -22.43 -13.62
N VAL A 631 3.78 -22.93 -12.42
CA VAL A 631 4.53 -24.02 -11.81
C VAL A 631 3.55 -25.11 -11.39
N ASN A 632 3.68 -26.25 -12.01
CA ASN A 632 3.07 -27.51 -11.62
C ASN A 632 4.16 -28.58 -11.55
N ASP A 633 4.12 -29.63 -12.37
CA ASP A 633 5.22 -30.59 -12.50
C ASP A 633 6.45 -29.98 -13.20
N LYS A 634 6.25 -28.89 -13.90
CA LYS A 634 7.31 -28.14 -14.62
C LYS A 634 7.09 -26.63 -14.51
N TRP A 635 8.16 -25.88 -14.73
CA TRP A 635 8.13 -24.43 -14.87
C TRP A 635 7.79 -24.02 -16.30
N THR A 636 6.70 -23.30 -16.49
CA THR A 636 6.29 -22.77 -17.81
C THR A 636 6.29 -21.23 -17.73
N GLN A 637 7.10 -20.59 -18.55
CA GLN A 637 7.13 -19.14 -18.64
C GLN A 637 5.86 -18.63 -19.33
N LEU A 638 5.13 -17.74 -18.66
CA LEU A 638 3.88 -17.16 -19.16
C LEU A 638 4.08 -15.78 -19.79
N SER A 639 5.08 -15.03 -19.35
CA SER A 639 5.36 -13.70 -19.88
C SER A 639 6.82 -13.57 -20.32
N ASN A 640 7.07 -12.67 -21.27
CA ASN A 640 8.41 -12.24 -21.68
C ASN A 640 8.41 -10.73 -21.77
N ILE A 641 8.55 -10.07 -20.59
CA ILE A 641 8.57 -8.60 -20.52
C ILE A 641 9.96 -8.05 -20.72
N ASN A 642 10.03 -6.84 -21.28
CA ASN A 642 11.27 -6.08 -21.47
C ASN A 642 12.40 -6.82 -22.20
N PRO A 643 12.14 -7.55 -23.30
CA PRO A 643 13.21 -8.22 -24.05
C PRO A 643 14.25 -7.22 -24.60
N GLN A 644 13.85 -5.96 -24.81
CA GLN A 644 14.75 -4.87 -25.21
C GLN A 644 15.84 -4.56 -24.17
N GLN A 645 15.74 -5.06 -22.94
CA GLN A 645 16.81 -4.90 -21.93
C GLN A 645 18.15 -5.43 -22.45
N ALA A 646 18.12 -6.46 -23.28
CA ALA A 646 19.31 -7.04 -23.86
C ALA A 646 20.13 -6.06 -24.74
N ASP A 647 19.48 -5.00 -25.28
CA ASP A 647 20.11 -3.99 -26.12
C ASP A 647 20.85 -2.92 -25.31
N TYR A 648 20.65 -2.88 -23.99
CA TYR A 648 21.21 -1.84 -23.13
C TYR A 648 22.37 -2.39 -22.29
N ALA A 649 23.36 -1.53 -22.06
CA ALA A 649 24.37 -1.78 -21.04
C ALA A 649 23.67 -1.83 -19.68
N TRP A 650 23.70 -2.99 -19.02
CA TRP A 650 22.91 -3.18 -17.81
C TRP A 650 23.79 -3.10 -16.56
N GLY A 651 24.53 -4.05 -16.27
CA GLY A 651 25.40 -4.13 -15.09
C GLY A 651 25.09 -5.34 -14.23
N LYS A 652 25.93 -5.55 -13.25
CA LYS A 652 25.86 -6.70 -12.34
C LYS A 652 25.97 -6.29 -10.89
N PRO A 653 25.14 -6.86 -9.99
CA PRO A 653 25.26 -6.67 -8.57
C PRO A 653 26.26 -7.68 -7.98
N GLU A 654 27.02 -7.24 -6.97
CA GLU A 654 27.81 -8.11 -6.12
C GLU A 654 27.72 -7.69 -4.67
N LEU A 655 27.89 -8.64 -3.76
CA LEU A 655 27.96 -8.38 -2.33
C LEU A 655 29.33 -7.81 -2.00
N PHE A 656 29.35 -6.63 -1.37
CA PHE A 656 30.57 -5.98 -0.90
C PHE A 656 30.58 -5.96 0.63
N GLN A 657 31.68 -6.39 1.23
CA GLN A 657 31.83 -6.50 2.68
C GLN A 657 32.97 -5.62 3.17
N TRP A 658 32.76 -4.98 4.30
CA TRP A 658 33.77 -4.17 4.99
C TRP A 658 33.54 -4.18 6.49
N LYS A 659 34.43 -3.51 7.21
CA LYS A 659 34.24 -3.22 8.63
C LYS A 659 34.03 -1.73 8.80
N ALA A 660 33.02 -1.36 9.58
CA ALA A 660 32.84 0.01 10.06
C ALA A 660 34.05 0.42 10.91
N PHE A 661 34.22 1.73 11.22
CA PHE A 661 35.37 2.19 11.98
C PHE A 661 35.47 1.60 13.38
N ASP A 662 34.34 1.20 13.96
CA ASP A 662 34.27 0.50 15.25
C ASP A 662 34.49 -1.01 15.17
N GLY A 663 34.77 -1.52 13.97
CA GLY A 663 35.03 -2.95 13.72
C GLY A 663 33.78 -3.78 13.37
N THR A 664 32.57 -3.19 13.40
CA THR A 664 31.32 -3.88 13.05
C THR A 664 31.37 -4.37 11.59
N PRO A 665 31.17 -5.68 11.33
CA PRO A 665 31.11 -6.21 9.98
C PRO A 665 29.80 -5.79 9.32
N LEU A 666 29.90 -5.31 8.06
CA LEU A 666 28.77 -4.81 7.29
C LEU A 666 28.76 -5.38 5.87
N ASP A 667 27.57 -5.50 5.32
CA ASP A 667 27.29 -5.87 3.95
C ASP A 667 26.79 -4.64 3.16
N GLY A 668 26.99 -4.66 1.84
CA GLY A 668 26.38 -3.70 0.92
C GLY A 668 26.31 -4.30 -0.46
N VAL A 669 25.55 -3.66 -1.35
CA VAL A 669 25.46 -4.05 -2.74
C VAL A 669 26.28 -3.11 -3.60
N LEU A 670 27.15 -3.68 -4.41
CA LEU A 670 27.96 -2.95 -5.38
C LEU A 670 27.46 -3.28 -6.78
N TYR A 671 27.00 -2.28 -7.52
CA TYR A 671 26.55 -2.42 -8.91
C TYR A 671 27.62 -1.89 -9.83
N LYS A 672 28.16 -2.78 -10.69
CA LYS A 672 29.20 -2.47 -11.68
C LYS A 672 28.62 -2.44 -13.08
N PRO A 673 29.13 -1.58 -13.99
CA PRO A 673 28.75 -1.59 -15.41
C PRO A 673 28.94 -2.95 -16.09
N ASP A 674 28.13 -3.26 -17.11
CA ASP A 674 28.19 -4.52 -17.87
C ASP A 674 29.58 -4.75 -18.52
N ASN A 675 30.20 -3.68 -18.98
CA ASN A 675 31.53 -3.67 -19.58
C ASN A 675 32.63 -3.23 -18.60
N PHE A 676 32.48 -3.60 -17.34
CA PHE A 676 33.44 -3.24 -16.29
C PHE A 676 34.87 -3.72 -16.63
N ASP A 677 35.81 -2.77 -16.62
CA ASP A 677 37.22 -3.02 -16.85
C ASP A 677 38.01 -2.63 -15.58
N PRO A 678 38.68 -3.56 -14.89
CA PRO A 678 39.42 -3.28 -13.66
C PRO A 678 40.62 -2.32 -13.84
N ASN A 679 41.02 -2.02 -15.07
CA ASN A 679 42.09 -1.07 -15.41
C ASN A 679 41.58 0.35 -15.64
N LYS A 680 40.29 0.57 -15.70
CA LYS A 680 39.67 1.88 -15.82
C LYS A 680 39.20 2.39 -14.45
N LYS A 681 39.21 3.71 -14.30
CA LYS A 681 38.63 4.38 -13.14
C LYS A 681 37.18 4.75 -13.41
N TYR A 682 36.31 4.51 -12.41
CA TYR A 682 34.89 4.79 -12.49
C TYR A 682 34.47 5.76 -11.38
N PRO A 683 33.60 6.74 -11.68
CA PRO A 683 32.97 7.55 -10.68
C PRO A 683 31.96 6.70 -9.88
N VAL A 684 31.76 7.05 -8.61
CA VAL A 684 30.94 6.28 -7.68
C VAL A 684 29.81 7.13 -7.13
N ILE A 685 28.60 6.59 -7.10
CA ILE A 685 27.48 7.13 -6.31
C ILE A 685 27.19 6.17 -5.16
N VAL A 686 27.31 6.66 -3.93
CA VAL A 686 26.95 5.94 -2.71
C VAL A 686 25.52 6.32 -2.36
N TYR A 687 24.58 5.39 -2.51
CA TYR A 687 23.18 5.56 -2.15
C TYR A 687 22.88 4.79 -0.87
N PHE A 688 22.22 5.43 0.10
CA PHE A 688 21.95 4.80 1.39
C PHE A 688 20.62 5.25 2.01
N TYR A 689 20.13 4.40 2.91
CA TYR A 689 18.99 4.67 3.79
C TYR A 689 19.19 4.02 5.16
N GLU A 690 19.00 2.71 5.27
CA GLU A 690 19.27 1.89 6.45
C GLU A 690 19.98 0.60 5.99
N ARG A 691 19.37 -0.59 6.17
CA ARG A 691 19.88 -1.86 5.65
C ARG A 691 19.27 -2.14 4.28
N ASN A 692 20.08 -2.38 3.28
CA ASN A 692 19.67 -2.56 1.89
C ASN A 692 20.33 -3.77 1.20
N SER A 693 21.29 -4.45 1.82
CA SER A 693 22.02 -5.58 1.21
C SER A 693 21.10 -6.74 0.83
N GLU A 694 19.94 -6.87 1.46
CA GLU A 694 18.90 -7.83 1.10
C GLU A 694 18.34 -7.63 -0.32
N SER A 695 18.57 -6.46 -0.91
CA SER A 695 18.14 -6.15 -2.26
C SER A 695 19.09 -6.64 -3.37
N LEU A 696 20.11 -7.44 -3.05
CA LEU A 696 21.15 -7.91 -3.99
C LEU A 696 20.58 -8.49 -5.29
N TYR A 697 19.55 -9.29 -5.20
CA TYR A 697 18.90 -9.92 -6.35
C TYR A 697 17.60 -9.23 -6.79
N ARG A 698 17.35 -8.01 -6.33
CA ARG A 698 16.14 -7.28 -6.71
C ARG A 698 16.26 -6.73 -8.13
N TYR A 699 15.19 -6.91 -8.90
CA TYR A 699 15.03 -6.23 -10.19
C TYR A 699 14.64 -4.77 -9.97
N PHE A 700 15.42 -3.86 -10.56
CA PHE A 700 15.09 -2.43 -10.58
C PHE A 700 14.70 -2.04 -12.01
N SER A 701 13.44 -1.74 -12.22
CA SER A 701 12.96 -1.24 -13.50
C SER A 701 13.49 0.18 -13.75
N PRO A 702 14.05 0.47 -14.92
CA PRO A 702 14.33 1.85 -15.31
C PRO A 702 13.03 2.66 -15.24
N ALA A 703 13.03 3.70 -14.43
CA ALA A 703 11.84 4.51 -14.17
C ALA A 703 12.24 5.94 -13.80
N PRO A 704 11.35 6.93 -14.01
CA PRO A 704 11.58 8.27 -13.50
C PRO A 704 11.76 8.26 -11.99
N SER A 705 12.76 8.98 -11.51
CA SER A 705 13.06 9.07 -10.09
C SER A 705 11.95 9.79 -9.32
N ARG A 706 11.46 9.16 -8.28
CA ARG A 706 10.54 9.81 -7.35
C ARG A 706 11.28 10.62 -6.28
N SER A 707 12.56 10.30 -6.03
CA SER A 707 13.38 10.97 -5.00
C SER A 707 14.82 10.46 -4.91
N ILE A 708 15.13 9.27 -5.47
CA ILE A 708 16.43 8.60 -5.32
C ILE A 708 17.06 8.33 -6.69
N VAL A 709 18.35 8.01 -6.72
CA VAL A 709 19.03 7.60 -7.94
C VAL A 709 18.41 6.34 -8.54
N ASN A 710 18.26 6.32 -9.88
CA ASN A 710 17.86 5.12 -10.60
C ASN A 710 19.10 4.26 -10.86
N ILE A 711 19.29 3.21 -10.08
CA ILE A 711 20.51 2.35 -10.14
C ILE A 711 20.80 1.86 -11.55
N PRO A 712 19.86 1.22 -12.30
CA PRO A 712 20.13 0.78 -13.66
C PRO A 712 20.58 1.90 -14.60
N TYR A 713 19.98 3.09 -14.47
CA TYR A 713 20.36 4.24 -15.30
C TYR A 713 21.81 4.65 -15.07
N PHE A 714 22.21 4.87 -13.81
CA PHE A 714 23.57 5.31 -13.51
C PHE A 714 24.61 4.26 -13.86
N VAL A 715 24.34 3.00 -13.55
CA VAL A 715 25.25 1.88 -13.91
C VAL A 715 25.40 1.75 -15.43
N SER A 716 24.28 1.84 -16.18
CA SER A 716 24.26 1.83 -17.64
C SER A 716 25.09 2.98 -18.25
N ASN A 717 25.16 4.09 -17.54
CA ASN A 717 25.91 5.27 -17.94
C ASN A 717 27.34 5.31 -17.36
N GLY A 718 27.89 4.16 -16.92
CA GLY A 718 29.28 4.02 -16.53
C GLY A 718 29.62 4.49 -15.13
N TYR A 719 28.66 4.59 -14.25
CA TYR A 719 28.88 4.77 -12.80
C TYR A 719 28.95 3.42 -12.10
N ILE A 720 29.68 3.38 -11.02
CA ILE A 720 29.50 2.37 -9.99
C ILE A 720 28.48 2.93 -8.99
N VAL A 721 27.51 2.10 -8.61
CA VAL A 721 26.59 2.46 -7.52
C VAL A 721 26.84 1.54 -6.33
N PHE A 722 27.13 2.12 -5.18
CA PHE A 722 27.35 1.41 -3.94
C PHE A 722 26.23 1.69 -2.96
N VAL A 723 25.63 0.62 -2.41
CA VAL A 723 24.50 0.69 -1.47
C VAL A 723 24.90 0.00 -0.17
N PRO A 724 25.52 0.72 0.79
CA PRO A 724 25.96 0.17 2.07
C PRO A 724 24.80 -0.05 3.03
N ASP A 725 24.90 -1.07 3.88
CA ASP A 725 24.08 -1.19 5.08
C ASP A 725 24.57 -0.21 6.15
N VAL A 726 23.62 0.33 6.90
CA VAL A 726 23.86 1.23 8.03
C VAL A 726 23.21 0.65 9.27
N VAL A 727 23.96 0.55 10.36
CA VAL A 727 23.50 0.18 11.68
C VAL A 727 23.73 1.33 12.65
N TYR A 728 22.91 1.41 13.70
CA TYR A 728 22.88 2.60 14.53
C TYR A 728 23.15 2.28 16.01
N LYS A 729 23.75 3.27 16.65
CA LYS A 729 23.83 3.37 18.10
C LYS A 729 22.84 4.43 18.56
N VAL A 730 21.96 4.08 19.47
CA VAL A 730 20.98 4.99 20.08
C VAL A 730 21.71 6.23 20.65
N GLY A 731 21.14 7.40 20.44
CA GLY A 731 21.72 8.71 20.78
C GLY A 731 22.63 9.31 19.71
N HIS A 732 23.20 8.51 18.81
CA HIS A 732 24.26 8.94 17.90
C HIS A 732 24.04 8.55 16.44
N PRO A 733 22.85 8.82 15.86
CA PRO A 733 22.52 8.36 14.49
C PRO A 733 23.44 8.96 13.42
N GLY A 734 23.86 10.23 13.55
CA GLY A 734 24.76 10.87 12.60
C GLY A 734 26.16 10.24 12.61
N LYS A 735 26.73 10.04 13.81
CA LYS A 735 28.01 9.33 13.96
C LYS A 735 27.94 7.88 13.49
N SER A 736 26.81 7.21 13.70
CA SER A 736 26.57 5.84 13.22
C SER A 736 26.58 5.79 11.69
N ALA A 737 25.89 6.70 11.04
CA ALA A 737 25.91 6.82 9.58
C ALA A 737 27.34 7.09 9.06
N TYR A 738 28.09 8.01 9.71
CA TYR A 738 29.49 8.27 9.38
C TYR A 738 30.35 7.01 9.55
N ASN A 739 30.21 6.32 10.67
CA ASN A 739 30.95 5.10 11.00
C ASN A 739 30.76 4.01 9.95
N CYS A 740 29.54 3.80 9.45
CA CYS A 740 29.24 2.76 8.47
C CYS A 740 29.59 3.19 7.03
N ILE A 741 29.05 4.35 6.59
CA ILE A 741 29.08 4.78 5.19
C ILE A 741 30.47 5.22 4.78
N VAL A 742 31.14 6.06 5.60
CA VAL A 742 32.48 6.57 5.26
C VAL A 742 33.52 5.48 5.29
N ALA A 743 33.40 4.52 6.24
CA ALA A 743 34.28 3.36 6.27
C ALA A 743 34.11 2.50 5.01
N GLY A 744 32.86 2.23 4.61
CA GLY A 744 32.55 1.49 3.36
C GLY A 744 33.06 2.20 2.11
N ALA A 745 32.83 3.51 2.02
CA ALA A 745 33.31 4.32 0.91
C ALA A 745 34.87 4.33 0.82
N LYS A 746 35.58 4.39 1.96
CA LYS A 746 37.06 4.27 2.01
C LYS A 746 37.54 2.90 1.61
N ALA A 747 36.88 1.83 2.08
CA ALA A 747 37.20 0.46 1.67
C ALA A 747 37.01 0.26 0.16
N LEU A 748 35.97 0.84 -0.39
CA LEU A 748 35.70 0.83 -1.83
C LEU A 748 36.76 1.65 -2.61
N ALA A 749 37.10 2.84 -2.14
CA ALA A 749 38.09 3.75 -2.74
C ALA A 749 39.52 3.18 -2.81
N ALA A 750 39.84 2.18 -2.00
CA ALA A 750 41.12 1.48 -2.05
C ALA A 750 41.32 0.64 -3.34
N ASN A 751 40.24 0.39 -4.10
CA ASN A 751 40.32 -0.34 -5.36
C ASN A 751 40.81 0.56 -6.47
N LYS A 752 41.74 0.08 -7.30
CA LYS A 752 42.40 0.83 -8.39
C LYS A 752 41.39 1.35 -9.43
N TRP A 753 40.28 0.66 -9.63
CA TRP A 753 39.22 1.01 -10.56
C TRP A 753 38.22 2.03 -10.00
N VAL A 754 38.36 2.50 -8.77
CA VAL A 754 37.57 3.59 -8.23
C VAL A 754 38.28 4.92 -8.47
N ASP A 755 37.55 5.89 -9.00
CA ASP A 755 37.98 7.27 -8.99
C ASP A 755 37.59 7.91 -7.65
N SER A 756 38.53 7.86 -6.71
CA SER A 756 38.28 8.34 -5.33
C SER A 756 38.06 9.85 -5.23
N SER A 757 38.44 10.62 -6.27
CA SER A 757 38.18 12.07 -6.35
C SER A 757 36.78 12.38 -6.90
N HIS A 758 36.12 11.39 -7.52
CA HIS A 758 34.81 11.52 -8.15
C HIS A 758 33.77 10.57 -7.51
N MET A 759 33.62 10.70 -6.19
CA MET A 759 32.61 9.96 -5.41
C MET A 759 31.54 10.94 -4.92
N ALA A 760 30.28 10.55 -5.02
CA ALA A 760 29.14 11.31 -4.52
C ALA A 760 28.27 10.48 -3.57
N ILE A 761 27.43 11.17 -2.78
CA ILE A 761 26.44 10.56 -1.90
C ILE A 761 25.04 10.99 -2.27
N GLN A 762 24.07 10.11 -2.09
CA GLN A 762 22.65 10.44 -2.28
C GLN A 762 21.76 9.68 -1.28
N GLY A 763 20.75 10.37 -0.77
CA GLY A 763 19.75 9.78 0.10
C GLY A 763 18.48 10.62 0.18
N GLN A 764 17.37 9.99 0.52
CA GLN A 764 16.05 10.61 0.65
C GLN A 764 15.56 10.44 2.09
N SER A 765 14.87 11.46 2.63
CA SER A 765 14.25 11.36 3.95
C SER A 765 15.31 11.15 5.03
N TRP A 766 15.31 10.02 5.72
CA TRP A 766 16.37 9.65 6.65
C TRP A 766 17.74 9.59 5.95
N GLY A 767 17.80 9.09 4.71
CA GLY A 767 19.00 9.18 3.87
C GLY A 767 19.41 10.62 3.56
N GLY A 768 18.43 11.52 3.38
CA GLY A 768 18.69 12.96 3.21
C GLY A 768 19.31 13.60 4.45
N TYR A 769 18.86 13.22 5.66
CA TYR A 769 19.51 13.59 6.91
C TYR A 769 20.97 13.11 6.94
N GLN A 770 21.22 11.85 6.57
CA GLN A 770 22.57 11.30 6.55
C GLN A 770 23.47 12.06 5.59
N VAL A 771 22.98 12.42 4.38
CA VAL A 771 23.73 13.28 3.44
C VAL A 771 24.06 14.62 4.09
N ALA A 772 23.07 15.28 4.70
CA ALA A 772 23.25 16.59 5.36
C ALA A 772 24.29 16.51 6.48
N TYR A 773 24.32 15.41 7.24
CA TYR A 773 25.31 15.16 8.29
C TYR A 773 26.70 14.88 7.70
N LEU A 774 26.80 13.99 6.72
CA LEU A 774 28.08 13.57 6.14
C LEU A 774 28.84 14.72 5.48
N ILE A 775 28.17 15.57 4.69
CA ILE A 775 28.84 16.71 4.01
C ILE A 775 29.41 17.73 5.01
N ALA A 776 28.92 17.76 6.25
CA ALA A 776 29.45 18.62 7.31
C ALA A 776 30.61 17.98 8.09
N HIS A 777 30.82 16.65 7.95
CA HIS A 777 31.78 15.89 8.76
C HIS A 777 32.89 15.21 7.94
N THR A 778 32.83 15.24 6.60
CA THR A 778 33.90 14.74 5.73
C THR A 778 33.94 15.48 4.40
N ASP A 779 35.16 15.69 3.88
CA ASP A 779 35.41 16.27 2.53
C ASP A 779 35.57 15.19 1.45
N MET A 780 35.27 13.92 1.76
CA MET A 780 35.53 12.80 0.87
C MET A 780 34.70 12.84 -0.41
N PHE A 781 33.55 13.48 -0.39
CA PHE A 781 32.59 13.41 -1.49
C PHE A 781 32.59 14.68 -2.34
N ALA A 782 32.70 14.49 -3.66
CA ALA A 782 32.70 15.56 -4.64
C ALA A 782 31.32 16.20 -4.83
N ALA A 783 30.22 15.49 -4.51
CA ALA A 783 28.86 16.00 -4.60
C ALA A 783 27.90 15.28 -3.64
N GLY A 784 26.83 15.97 -3.23
CA GLY A 784 25.78 15.39 -2.39
C GLY A 784 24.38 15.66 -2.93
N GLY A 785 23.52 14.63 -2.94
CA GLY A 785 22.09 14.75 -3.27
C GLY A 785 21.24 14.49 -2.04
N ALA A 786 20.67 15.52 -1.41
CA ALA A 786 19.89 15.44 -0.18
C ALA A 786 18.38 15.59 -0.48
N GLY A 787 17.64 14.51 -0.49
CA GLY A 787 16.19 14.56 -0.67
C GLY A 787 15.45 14.64 0.66
N ALA A 788 14.54 15.61 0.81
CA ALA A 788 13.74 15.86 2.02
C ALA A 788 14.55 15.72 3.32
N PRO A 789 15.71 16.41 3.46
CA PRO A 789 16.60 16.22 4.59
C PRO A 789 15.99 16.78 5.88
N VAL A 790 16.34 16.17 7.01
CA VAL A 790 16.29 16.81 8.32
C VAL A 790 17.67 17.41 8.58
N CYS A 791 17.77 18.71 8.79
CA CYS A 791 19.05 19.36 9.06
C CYS A 791 19.19 19.91 10.49
N ASN A 792 18.05 20.07 11.15
CA ASN A 792 17.98 20.65 12.50
C ASN A 792 16.97 19.83 13.34
N MET A 793 17.48 18.93 14.16
CA MET A 793 16.62 18.07 14.97
C MET A 793 15.91 18.84 16.09
N THR A 794 16.46 19.97 16.54
CA THR A 794 15.82 20.79 17.58
C THR A 794 14.51 21.42 17.08
N SER A 795 14.50 22.00 15.88
CA SER A 795 13.29 22.56 15.28
C SER A 795 12.34 21.48 14.73
N ALA A 796 12.88 20.36 14.24
CA ALA A 796 12.10 19.27 13.71
C ALA A 796 11.36 18.46 14.79
N TYR A 797 11.85 18.43 16.04
CA TYR A 797 11.26 17.71 17.17
C TYR A 797 9.81 18.16 17.45
N GLY A 798 9.56 19.46 17.49
CA GLY A 798 8.22 20.02 17.65
C GLY A 798 7.41 20.09 16.34
N GLY A 799 7.92 19.58 15.24
CA GLY A 799 7.26 19.60 13.94
C GLY A 799 6.08 18.64 13.86
N ILE A 800 5.20 18.88 12.90
CA ILE A 800 4.06 18.00 12.62
C ILE A 800 4.34 17.11 11.41
N ARG A 801 4.05 15.83 11.54
CA ARG A 801 3.98 14.89 10.42
C ARG A 801 2.61 15.05 9.73
N TRP A 802 2.52 16.01 8.80
CA TRP A 802 1.27 16.46 8.20
C TRP A 802 0.44 15.36 7.53
N GLY A 803 1.07 14.29 7.06
CA GLY A 803 0.37 13.13 6.50
C GLY A 803 -0.50 12.37 7.50
N THR A 804 -0.14 12.40 8.79
CA THR A 804 -0.88 11.76 9.88
C THR A 804 -1.40 12.77 10.92
N GLY A 805 -0.88 13.99 10.91
CA GLY A 805 -1.23 15.02 11.88
C GLY A 805 -0.55 14.89 13.24
N ILE A 806 0.19 13.80 13.49
CA ILE A 806 0.88 13.55 14.77
C ILE A 806 2.15 14.39 14.89
N SER A 807 2.56 14.74 16.12
CA SER A 807 3.86 15.37 16.37
C SER A 807 5.00 14.44 15.97
N ARG A 808 6.18 14.98 15.73
CA ARG A 808 7.36 14.18 15.37
C ARG A 808 8.15 13.68 16.58
N GLN A 809 7.76 14.02 17.80
CA GLN A 809 8.45 13.67 19.04
C GLN A 809 8.77 12.17 19.13
N PHE A 810 7.79 11.30 18.88
CA PHE A 810 8.01 9.84 18.89
C PHE A 810 9.12 9.37 17.95
N GLN A 811 9.38 10.09 16.84
CA GLN A 811 10.45 9.70 15.92
C GLN A 811 11.84 9.86 16.54
N TYR A 812 12.02 10.85 17.39
CA TYR A 812 13.28 11.13 18.07
C TYR A 812 13.43 10.27 19.31
N GLU A 813 12.37 10.16 20.10
CA GLU A 813 12.42 9.46 21.38
C GLU A 813 12.37 7.94 21.23
N GLN A 814 11.62 7.41 20.24
CA GLN A 814 11.31 5.98 20.19
C GLN A 814 11.74 5.29 18.88
N THR A 815 11.79 6.00 17.74
CA THR A 815 11.90 5.31 16.45
C THR A 815 13.09 5.79 15.60
N GLN A 816 12.87 6.07 14.33
CA GLN A 816 13.88 6.24 13.28
C GLN A 816 15.01 7.22 13.61
N SER A 817 14.74 8.30 14.30
CA SER A 817 15.77 9.30 14.61
C SER A 817 16.69 8.91 15.77
N ARG A 818 16.34 7.87 16.53
CA ARG A 818 17.20 7.17 17.49
C ARG A 818 17.88 8.05 18.55
N ILE A 819 17.33 9.21 18.89
CA ILE A 819 17.87 10.05 19.96
C ILE A 819 17.63 9.40 21.33
N GLY A 820 16.43 8.81 21.55
CA GLY A 820 16.11 8.06 22.77
C GLY A 820 15.82 8.92 23.99
N LYS A 821 15.73 10.23 23.83
CA LYS A 821 15.42 11.20 24.87
C LYS A 821 14.60 12.35 24.29
N ASP A 822 13.83 13.01 25.16
CA ASP A 822 13.18 14.26 24.80
C ASP A 822 14.21 15.39 24.58
N LEU A 823 13.76 16.51 24.03
CA LEU A 823 14.65 17.62 23.66
C LEU A 823 15.38 18.22 24.86
N TRP A 824 14.74 18.28 26.02
CA TRP A 824 15.30 18.98 27.20
C TRP A 824 16.28 18.10 27.96
N SER A 825 15.97 16.79 28.14
CA SER A 825 16.86 15.83 28.81
C SER A 825 18.00 15.35 27.92
N GLY A 826 17.85 15.45 26.59
CA GLY A 826 18.84 15.04 25.60
C GLY A 826 19.44 16.17 24.77
N PHE A 827 19.42 17.41 25.24
CA PHE A 827 19.79 18.59 24.46
C PHE A 827 21.10 18.46 23.67
N ASP A 828 22.16 17.98 24.31
CA ASP A 828 23.46 17.80 23.64
C ASP A 828 23.40 16.79 22.48
N LEU A 829 22.55 15.74 22.60
CA LEU A 829 22.33 14.77 21.52
C LEU A 829 21.60 15.42 20.32
N TYR A 830 20.63 16.31 20.58
CA TYR A 830 19.96 17.04 19.52
C TYR A 830 20.91 17.98 18.79
N ILE A 831 21.82 18.66 19.51
CA ILE A 831 22.84 19.51 18.91
C ILE A 831 23.84 18.67 18.09
N GLU A 832 24.37 17.60 18.67
CA GLU A 832 25.30 16.69 17.97
C GLU A 832 24.74 16.14 16.64
N ASN A 833 23.44 15.87 16.61
CA ASN A 833 22.79 15.27 15.45
C ASN A 833 22.06 16.29 14.56
N SER A 834 22.28 17.59 14.79
CA SER A 834 21.76 18.67 13.93
C SER A 834 22.87 19.26 13.06
N PRO A 835 23.06 18.74 11.84
CA PRO A 835 24.20 19.11 10.98
C PRO A 835 24.24 20.61 10.61
N ILE A 836 23.15 21.34 10.76
CA ILE A 836 23.09 22.77 10.48
C ILE A 836 24.15 23.57 11.28
N PHE A 837 24.50 23.12 12.50
CA PHE A 837 25.50 23.79 13.35
C PHE A 837 26.92 23.57 12.84
N ASP A 838 27.18 22.56 12.03
CA ASP A 838 28.46 22.23 11.42
C ASP A 838 28.61 22.70 9.96
N TYR A 839 27.60 23.34 9.36
CA TYR A 839 27.65 23.81 7.97
C TYR A 839 28.76 24.80 7.61
N PRO A 840 29.35 25.57 8.52
CA PRO A 840 30.58 26.32 8.21
C PRO A 840 31.69 25.43 7.63
N LYS A 841 31.75 24.14 8.01
CA LYS A 841 32.75 23.18 7.57
C LYS A 841 32.48 22.62 6.17
N VAL A 842 31.26 22.73 5.63
CA VAL A 842 30.84 22.12 4.34
C VAL A 842 31.66 22.66 3.19
N LYS A 843 32.21 21.74 2.37
CA LYS A 843 32.87 22.03 1.08
C LYS A 843 32.14 21.37 -0.09
N THR A 844 31.46 20.27 0.16
CA THR A 844 30.74 19.46 -0.85
C THR A 844 29.55 20.24 -1.42
N PRO A 845 29.48 20.45 -2.76
CA PRO A 845 28.28 20.97 -3.42
C PRO A 845 27.08 20.06 -3.17
N VAL A 846 25.89 20.64 -2.94
CA VAL A 846 24.70 19.86 -2.60
C VAL A 846 23.48 20.25 -3.43
N LEU A 847 22.80 19.24 -3.98
CA LEU A 847 21.48 19.37 -4.57
C LEU A 847 20.44 18.89 -3.56
N ILE A 848 19.60 19.79 -3.11
CA ILE A 848 18.50 19.51 -2.19
C ILE A 848 17.21 19.34 -3.01
N MET A 849 16.38 18.36 -2.69
CA MET A 849 15.01 18.25 -3.20
C MET A 849 14.07 18.20 -2.00
N HIS A 850 13.16 19.17 -1.84
CA HIS A 850 12.17 19.15 -0.78
C HIS A 850 10.88 19.83 -1.22
N ASN A 851 9.76 19.14 -1.10
CA ASN A 851 8.48 19.55 -1.66
C ASN A 851 7.61 20.23 -0.60
N ASN A 852 6.86 21.25 -1.00
CA ASN A 852 6.07 22.07 -0.08
C ASN A 852 4.79 21.41 0.47
N ALA A 853 4.37 20.27 -0.06
CA ALA A 853 3.29 19.46 0.48
C ALA A 853 3.81 18.15 1.11
N ASP A 854 5.07 18.14 1.57
CA ASP A 854 5.65 16.98 2.26
C ASP A 854 4.90 16.71 3.57
N GLY A 855 4.28 15.53 3.64
CA GLY A 855 3.53 15.08 4.81
C GLY A 855 4.36 14.28 5.82
N ALA A 856 5.64 14.00 5.54
CA ALA A 856 6.52 13.19 6.38
C ALA A 856 7.60 14.01 7.08
N VAL A 857 8.35 14.82 6.32
CA VAL A 857 9.39 15.71 6.84
C VAL A 857 8.93 17.15 6.66
N PRO A 858 8.93 17.98 7.71
CA PRO A 858 8.53 19.37 7.56
C PRO A 858 9.35 20.07 6.49
N TYR A 859 8.70 20.71 5.54
CA TYR A 859 9.35 21.35 4.40
C TYR A 859 10.39 22.40 4.81
N TYR A 860 10.17 23.07 5.94
CA TYR A 860 11.11 24.05 6.48
C TYR A 860 12.50 23.47 6.79
N GLN A 861 12.67 22.19 7.01
CA GLN A 861 13.97 21.55 7.18
C GLN A 861 14.85 21.69 5.92
N GLY A 862 14.27 21.55 4.73
CA GLY A 862 14.98 21.82 3.48
C GLY A 862 15.31 23.30 3.29
N ILE A 863 14.40 24.19 3.68
CA ILE A 863 14.62 25.65 3.66
C ILE A 863 15.74 26.04 4.64
N GLU A 864 15.72 25.57 5.89
CA GLU A 864 16.75 25.81 6.88
C GLU A 864 18.13 25.39 6.35
N MET A 865 18.22 24.19 5.77
CA MET A 865 19.46 23.69 5.14
C MET A 865 19.94 24.62 4.03
N PHE A 866 19.08 24.94 3.07
CA PHE A 866 19.42 25.78 1.94
C PHE A 866 19.84 27.19 2.37
N MET A 867 19.08 27.82 3.27
CA MET A 867 19.35 29.20 3.71
C MET A 867 20.63 29.28 4.52
N ALA A 868 20.93 28.28 5.35
CA ALA A 868 22.21 28.24 6.09
C ALA A 868 23.39 28.11 5.12
N LEU A 869 23.37 27.19 4.19
CA LEU A 869 24.40 27.00 3.17
C LEU A 869 24.57 28.25 2.30
N ARG A 870 23.47 28.84 1.86
CA ARG A 870 23.47 30.09 1.09
C ARG A 870 24.12 31.25 1.87
N ARG A 871 23.79 31.43 3.15
CA ARG A 871 24.38 32.46 4.01
C ARG A 871 25.88 32.30 4.18
N LEU A 872 26.34 31.04 4.18
CA LEU A 872 27.75 30.66 4.29
C LEU A 872 28.49 30.67 2.94
N GLY A 873 27.85 31.03 1.84
CA GLY A 873 28.41 31.02 0.49
C GLY A 873 28.77 29.62 -0.04
N LYS A 874 28.11 28.58 0.46
CA LYS A 874 28.34 27.19 0.04
C LYS A 874 27.51 26.86 -1.20
N PRO A 875 28.07 26.10 -2.19
CA PRO A 875 27.33 25.72 -3.40
C PRO A 875 26.15 24.80 -3.06
N ALA A 876 24.92 25.33 -3.18
CA ALA A 876 23.70 24.60 -2.90
C ALA A 876 22.56 25.00 -3.82
N TRP A 877 21.77 24.03 -4.26
CA TRP A 877 20.54 24.22 -5.05
C TRP A 877 19.38 23.52 -4.35
N LEU A 878 18.21 24.15 -4.33
CA LEU A 878 16.97 23.57 -3.79
C LEU A 878 15.95 23.42 -4.91
N LEU A 879 15.56 22.18 -5.20
CA LEU A 879 14.46 21.86 -6.10
C LEU A 879 13.18 21.67 -5.29
N GLU A 880 12.20 22.54 -5.52
CA GLU A 880 10.87 22.45 -4.95
C GLU A 880 9.87 22.10 -6.05
N TYR A 881 9.21 20.95 -5.92
CA TYR A 881 8.10 20.59 -6.81
C TYR A 881 6.79 20.92 -6.10
N ASN A 882 6.14 21.99 -6.52
CA ASN A 882 4.94 22.53 -5.89
C ASN A 882 3.81 21.50 -5.84
N ARG A 883 3.18 21.35 -4.66
CA ARG A 883 2.08 20.43 -4.35
C ARG A 883 2.45 18.94 -4.44
N GLU A 884 3.71 18.61 -4.55
CA GLU A 884 4.18 17.23 -4.41
C GLU A 884 4.38 16.89 -2.93
N ALA A 885 4.13 15.63 -2.64
CA ALA A 885 4.32 15.05 -1.32
C ALA A 885 5.80 14.68 -1.07
N HIS A 886 6.06 13.87 -0.04
CA HIS A 886 7.41 13.42 0.35
C HIS A 886 8.21 12.79 -0.79
N ASN A 887 7.54 12.00 -1.63
CA ASN A 887 8.08 11.48 -2.89
C ASN A 887 7.24 12.00 -4.05
N LEU A 888 7.86 12.30 -5.18
CA LEU A 888 7.15 12.76 -6.36
C LEU A 888 6.11 11.72 -6.83
N SER A 889 4.91 12.17 -7.03
CA SER A 889 3.78 11.38 -7.54
C SER A 889 3.49 11.68 -9.01
N ASN A 890 3.71 12.92 -9.43
CA ASN A 890 3.51 13.31 -10.82
C ASN A 890 4.68 12.87 -11.69
N ARG A 891 4.39 12.03 -12.67
CA ARG A 891 5.41 11.47 -13.58
C ARG A 891 6.26 12.54 -14.28
N LYS A 892 5.67 13.69 -14.67
CA LYS A 892 6.40 14.80 -15.28
C LYS A 892 7.49 15.37 -14.36
N ASN A 893 7.16 15.53 -13.07
CA ASN A 893 8.10 16.01 -12.06
C ASN A 893 9.19 14.98 -11.78
N ALA A 894 8.82 13.69 -11.74
CA ALA A 894 9.76 12.59 -11.61
C ALA A 894 10.75 12.51 -12.79
N LYS A 895 10.29 12.74 -14.05
CA LYS A 895 11.16 12.83 -15.23
C LYS A 895 12.11 14.03 -15.15
N ASP A 896 11.63 15.17 -14.72
CA ASP A 896 12.45 16.37 -14.50
C ASP A 896 13.53 16.14 -13.43
N LEU A 897 13.15 15.59 -12.28
CA LEU A 897 14.11 15.26 -11.21
C LEU A 897 15.17 14.27 -11.70
N SER A 898 14.78 13.24 -12.45
CA SER A 898 15.71 12.25 -12.98
C SER A 898 16.82 12.91 -13.79
N LYS A 899 16.44 13.84 -14.66
CA LYS A 899 17.39 14.56 -15.50
C LYS A 899 18.26 15.51 -14.70
N ARG A 900 17.69 16.29 -13.76
CA ARG A 900 18.50 17.18 -12.92
C ARG A 900 19.48 16.46 -12.00
N LEU A 901 19.10 15.28 -11.49
CA LEU A 901 20.02 14.42 -10.74
C LEU A 901 21.18 13.94 -11.61
N SER A 902 20.89 13.50 -12.84
CA SER A 902 21.97 13.09 -13.76
C SER A 902 22.84 14.26 -14.18
N ASP A 903 22.26 15.40 -14.55
CA ASP A 903 23.00 16.62 -14.90
C ASP A 903 23.95 17.05 -13.78
N PHE A 904 23.45 17.05 -12.51
CA PHE A 904 24.22 17.42 -11.34
C PHE A 904 25.41 16.48 -11.10
N PHE A 905 25.18 15.16 -11.12
CA PHE A 905 26.24 14.18 -10.91
C PHE A 905 27.21 14.11 -12.10
N ASP A 906 26.73 14.22 -13.34
CA ASP A 906 27.60 14.24 -14.51
C ASP A 906 28.55 15.46 -14.50
N HIS A 907 28.07 16.61 -14.02
CA HIS A 907 28.93 17.79 -13.86
C HIS A 907 30.08 17.54 -12.85
N TYR A 908 29.74 17.10 -11.64
CA TYR A 908 30.74 16.95 -10.58
C TYR A 908 31.58 15.70 -10.64
N LEU A 909 31.06 14.62 -11.28
CA LEU A 909 31.74 13.33 -11.28
C LEU A 909 32.34 12.94 -12.63
N LYS A 910 31.94 13.58 -13.72
CA LYS A 910 32.45 13.31 -15.06
C LYS A 910 32.97 14.54 -15.80
N GLY A 911 32.97 15.71 -15.15
CA GLY A 911 33.41 16.95 -15.75
C GLY A 911 32.49 17.45 -16.87
N ALA A 912 31.23 17.06 -16.90
CA ALA A 912 30.26 17.61 -17.84
C ALA A 912 30.09 19.12 -17.65
N PRO A 913 29.75 19.89 -18.70
CA PRO A 913 29.52 21.33 -18.57
C PRO A 913 28.49 21.65 -17.48
N LEU A 914 28.65 22.79 -16.80
CA LEU A 914 27.68 23.24 -15.81
C LEU A 914 26.31 23.41 -16.46
N PRO A 915 25.26 22.70 -15.99
CA PRO A 915 23.92 22.80 -16.55
C PRO A 915 23.36 24.21 -16.47
N ASP A 916 22.60 24.64 -17.46
CA ASP A 916 22.04 26.00 -17.50
C ASP A 916 21.19 26.35 -16.28
N TRP A 917 20.48 25.38 -15.74
CA TRP A 917 19.64 25.60 -14.54
C TRP A 917 20.45 25.81 -13.24
N MET A 918 21.75 25.52 -13.25
CA MET A 918 22.68 25.74 -12.13
C MET A 918 23.48 27.03 -12.25
N LYS A 919 23.47 27.69 -13.42
CA LYS A 919 24.27 28.91 -13.68
C LYS A 919 23.72 30.13 -12.94
N PRO A 920 24.57 31.00 -12.40
CA PRO A 920 24.16 32.22 -11.71
C PRO A 920 23.32 33.16 -12.57
N ASP A 921 23.60 33.20 -13.87
CA ASP A 921 22.99 34.13 -14.83
C ASP A 921 21.69 33.57 -15.43
N THR A 922 21.22 32.42 -14.99
CA THR A 922 19.92 31.91 -15.42
C THR A 922 18.84 32.92 -15.04
N PRO A 923 18.13 33.54 -16.00
CA PRO A 923 17.18 34.59 -15.72
C PRO A 923 16.19 34.13 -14.65
N TYR A 924 16.14 34.90 -13.56
CA TYR A 924 15.18 34.64 -12.50
C TYR A 924 13.78 34.81 -13.06
N ILE A 925 12.98 33.83 -12.91
CA ILE A 925 11.76 33.65 -13.68
C ILE A 925 10.65 34.43 -13.03
N ILE A 926 9.99 35.20 -13.83
CA ILE A 926 8.75 35.87 -13.50
C ILE A 926 7.78 34.82 -12.90
N ASN A 927 7.33 35.07 -11.67
CA ASN A 927 6.42 34.23 -10.88
C ASN A 927 7.01 32.92 -10.29
N GLY A 928 8.32 32.83 -10.05
CA GLY A 928 8.92 31.67 -9.38
C GLY A 928 8.74 30.35 -10.15
N GLN A 929 8.46 30.41 -11.44
CA GLN A 929 8.34 29.21 -12.28
C GLN A 929 9.60 29.02 -13.09
N ALA A 930 10.35 27.96 -12.79
CA ALA A 930 11.45 27.56 -13.65
C ALA A 930 10.96 27.40 -15.11
N LYS A 931 11.65 28.03 -16.08
CA LYS A 931 11.45 27.70 -17.48
C LYS A 931 11.42 26.19 -17.57
N ARG A 932 10.41 25.67 -18.26
CA ARG A 932 10.34 24.25 -18.58
C ARG A 932 11.58 23.89 -19.37
N LEU A 933 12.49 23.15 -18.76
CA LEU A 933 13.73 22.74 -19.39
C LEU A 933 13.49 21.59 -20.41
N TYR A 934 12.29 20.99 -20.40
CA TYR A 934 11.95 19.82 -21.20
C TYR A 934 10.51 19.82 -21.68
#